data_106e7834c0d6eb9adc1bbac8187afed7
#
_entry.id   106e7834c0d6eb9adc1bbac8187afed7
#
_cell.length_a   1.000
_cell.length_b   1.000
_cell.length_c   1.000
_cell.angle_alpha   90.00
_cell.angle_beta   90.00
_cell.angle_gamma   90.00
#
_symmetry.space_group_name_H-M   'P 1'
#
loop_
_entity.id
_entity.type
_entity.pdbx_description
1 polymer ?
#
loop_
_entity_poly.entity_id
_entity_poly.type
_entity_poly.pdbx_seq_one_letter_code
_entity_poly.pdbx_strand_id
1 'polypeptide(L)'
;MLAAASAQGPGGPGAGLPRGGMQGPGGPGGPAGAPAKIKPYAEVITKDAKSDDGLFMTHQVDEKYYWEIPADKLGAEVLWVTTLDKSPTFYGFGQTEVQDRVVRFERRGDKILLRSVTHTIRAEDPAGDMTRSLLMAKVEPIIATFDIKTTGNKDSVVIDVTNVYTGDMAEFSAKGSIGASRMDASRTFIDSVKSYPKNIEVKLTATFVAGGGGSPLGRRGGDGPSRDSSTDAITVGLHHSIVSLPDRPMMARLADSRVGWFSTSHFEFGTADAPVKTITVLDRWRLEKKDPRAALSEPVTPITYYLGSEIPAKWKPYVKRGVEEWNAAFEKIGYKNAIVCRDIPTKAEDPEFDQDDVRYTVIRWLPSGVENAYGPHISDPRTGEILNGSPKIFHSVLKLSNNWYFAQVSPNDPRAQKLPLPESLQGDLLAYVVTHEVGHTLGLPHNMRASSTFSIKQLRSKEWTEKWGDESSIMDYGRFNYVSQPGDGARLIPKLGPYDYFAIEYGYGAIPGAKTPADEVPALKAIANRQTQNPMLRFGNQSPEDPTRQSEDLGDDSVEATRLGLKNIDRVMGYLVKAAAKPGEDYEILAEAYNTVMGQRGMELRHVLAVVGGMIENNQHAGQGTQVNYTPVPAGKQRAAVRLYNEQLFQTPAIMVRPDITRKFNPSGIADAVLASQSGILSGLVQDSRLKRMSEQEALTPKSAYTVANLFDDLRTGIFSELVSAKPVVDLYRRNLQRTFVSTFGGKLTASGDGKSLARQTLVTLRGQVKNAAGRAVDRATRAHLHDLLKAIDDQLDPKVSAGGSGAPAGAFPFPR
;
A
#
# COMPACT_ATOMS: atom_id res chain seq x y z
N MET A 1 9.29 -6.89 -2.41
CA MET A 1 9.19 -5.42 -2.48
C MET A 1 7.73 -5.07 -2.57
N LEU A 2 7.13 -4.72 -1.47
CA LEU A 2 5.74 -4.25 -1.42
C LEU A 2 5.75 -2.74 -1.64
N ALA A 3 5.04 -2.31 -2.68
CA ALA A 3 4.74 -0.91 -2.84
C ALA A 3 3.47 -0.59 -2.05
N ALA A 4 3.61 0.20 -1.02
CA ALA A 4 2.50 0.88 -0.42
C ALA A 4 1.79 1.73 -1.49
N ALA A 5 0.50 1.56 -1.64
CA ALA A 5 -0.34 2.57 -2.27
C ALA A 5 -0.28 3.79 -1.36
N SER A 6 0.54 4.76 -1.73
CA SER A 6 0.55 6.07 -1.05
C SER A 6 -0.70 6.82 -1.49
N ALA A 7 -1.67 6.96 -0.59
CA ALA A 7 -2.65 8.02 -0.69
C ALA A 7 -1.89 9.35 -0.67
N GLN A 8 -1.81 10.01 -1.82
CA GLN A 8 -1.29 11.37 -1.89
C GLN A 8 -2.34 12.31 -1.32
N GLY A 9 -2.01 12.94 -0.20
CA GLY A 9 -2.73 14.09 0.30
C GLY A 9 -2.64 15.26 -0.70
N PRO A 10 -3.61 16.19 -0.71
CA PRO A 10 -3.66 17.27 -1.68
C PRO A 10 -2.52 18.27 -1.46
N GLY A 11 -1.61 18.34 -2.43
CA GLY A 11 -0.61 19.40 -2.51
C GLY A 11 -1.29 20.73 -2.85
N GLY A 12 -0.96 21.78 -2.09
CA GLY A 12 -1.44 23.13 -2.30
C GLY A 12 -1.01 23.73 -3.65
N PRO A 13 -1.73 24.76 -4.17
CA PRO A 13 -1.54 25.27 -5.50
C PRO A 13 -0.33 26.19 -5.62
N GLY A 14 0.67 25.76 -6.37
CA GLY A 14 1.74 26.61 -6.85
C GLY A 14 1.43 27.07 -8.27
N ALA A 15 1.25 28.37 -8.45
CA ALA A 15 0.96 28.99 -9.72
C ALA A 15 2.12 28.87 -10.72
N GLY A 16 1.78 28.52 -11.94
CA GLY A 16 2.69 28.58 -13.09
C GLY A 16 1.98 28.26 -14.39
N LEU A 17 1.46 29.27 -15.04
CA LEU A 17 0.93 29.18 -16.40
C LEU A 17 2.07 29.20 -17.42
N PRO A 18 2.20 28.28 -18.37
CA PRO A 18 2.92 28.52 -19.60
C PRO A 18 1.96 29.06 -20.68
N ARG A 19 2.33 30.22 -21.21
CA ARG A 19 1.84 30.72 -22.50
C ARG A 19 2.50 29.93 -23.63
N GLY A 20 1.74 29.53 -24.60
CA GLY A 20 2.32 29.03 -25.85
C GLY A 20 1.27 28.50 -26.83
N GLY A 21 0.98 29.29 -27.85
CA GLY A 21 0.81 28.84 -29.23
C GLY A 21 -0.57 28.41 -29.69
N MET A 22 -1.37 29.37 -30.17
CA MET A 22 -2.42 29.12 -31.15
C MET A 22 -1.85 28.58 -32.46
N GLN A 23 -2.46 27.52 -32.99
CA GLN A 23 -2.69 27.34 -34.42
C GLN A 23 -3.81 26.31 -34.61
N GLY A 24 -4.99 26.82 -35.05
CA GLY A 24 -6.04 26.00 -35.63
C GLY A 24 -5.81 25.92 -37.17
N PRO A 25 -6.54 25.03 -37.84
CA PRO A 25 -7.53 25.54 -38.74
C PRO A 25 -8.91 24.93 -38.54
N GLY A 26 -9.91 25.79 -38.55
CA GLY A 26 -11.31 25.42 -38.53
C GLY A 26 -11.71 24.66 -39.79
N GLY A 27 -12.43 23.58 -39.60
CA GLY A 27 -13.29 22.98 -40.59
C GLY A 27 -14.69 23.64 -40.52
N PRO A 28 -15.40 23.77 -41.61
CA PRO A 28 -16.69 24.46 -41.62
C PRO A 28 -17.75 23.68 -40.85
N GLY A 29 -18.38 24.34 -39.89
CA GLY A 29 -19.55 23.83 -39.20
C GLY A 29 -20.67 23.54 -40.18
N GLY A 30 -21.01 22.27 -40.32
CA GLY A 30 -22.27 21.90 -40.96
C GLY A 30 -23.47 22.46 -40.15
N PRO A 31 -24.60 22.75 -40.78
CA PRO A 31 -25.77 23.27 -40.09
C PRO A 31 -26.22 22.33 -39.00
N ALA A 32 -26.47 22.86 -37.80
CA ALA A 32 -27.05 22.09 -36.68
C ALA A 32 -28.33 21.43 -37.19
N GLY A 33 -28.31 20.11 -37.27
CA GLY A 33 -29.47 19.31 -37.67
C GLY A 33 -30.66 19.63 -36.76
N ALA A 34 -31.86 19.70 -37.35
CA ALA A 34 -33.09 19.83 -36.57
C ALA A 34 -33.15 18.82 -35.41
N PRO A 35 -33.68 19.15 -34.24
CA PRO A 35 -33.76 18.25 -33.11
C PRO A 35 -34.40 16.93 -33.56
N ALA A 36 -33.74 15.84 -33.28
CA ALA A 36 -34.21 14.51 -33.62
C ALA A 36 -35.56 14.28 -32.91
N LYS A 37 -36.62 14.10 -33.69
CA LYS A 37 -37.95 13.83 -33.16
C LYS A 37 -37.87 12.56 -32.30
N ILE A 38 -38.39 12.68 -31.06
CA ILE A 38 -38.56 11.52 -30.15
C ILE A 38 -39.42 10.48 -30.88
N LYS A 39 -38.91 9.28 -31.06
CA LYS A 39 -39.59 8.21 -31.81
C LYS A 39 -40.60 7.48 -30.92
N PRO A 40 -41.60 6.80 -31.51
CA PRO A 40 -42.42 5.85 -30.75
C PRO A 40 -41.58 4.77 -30.07
N TYR A 41 -41.96 4.34 -28.86
CA TYR A 41 -41.21 3.38 -28.05
C TYR A 41 -40.85 2.10 -28.82
N ALA A 42 -41.83 1.50 -29.50
CA ALA A 42 -41.65 0.24 -30.25
C ALA A 42 -40.71 0.38 -31.48
N GLU A 43 -40.39 1.61 -31.91
CA GLU A 43 -39.42 1.86 -33.01
C GLU A 43 -37.99 1.90 -32.48
N VAL A 44 -37.77 2.13 -31.18
CA VAL A 44 -36.47 2.20 -30.53
C VAL A 44 -36.19 0.89 -29.78
N ILE A 45 -37.12 0.50 -28.93
CA ILE A 45 -37.08 -0.76 -28.19
C ILE A 45 -38.02 -1.74 -28.89
N THR A 46 -37.43 -2.49 -29.81
CA THR A 46 -38.15 -3.49 -30.60
C THR A 46 -38.56 -4.70 -29.76
N LYS A 47 -39.49 -5.48 -30.26
CA LYS A 47 -39.94 -6.72 -29.58
C LYS A 47 -38.81 -7.80 -29.44
N ASP A 48 -37.74 -7.67 -30.21
CA ASP A 48 -36.58 -8.58 -30.15
C ASP A 48 -35.48 -8.02 -29.20
N ALA A 49 -35.72 -6.87 -28.52
CA ALA A 49 -34.84 -6.30 -27.53
C ALA A 49 -34.63 -7.28 -26.37
N LYS A 50 -33.35 -7.48 -25.99
CA LYS A 50 -33.03 -8.16 -24.73
C LYS A 50 -33.06 -7.11 -23.62
N SER A 51 -34.01 -7.25 -22.72
CA SER A 51 -34.22 -6.29 -21.63
C SER A 51 -33.90 -6.91 -20.30
N ASP A 52 -33.32 -6.11 -19.38
CA ASP A 52 -32.98 -6.52 -18.01
C ASP A 52 -33.38 -5.40 -17.05
N ASP A 53 -34.16 -5.75 -16.01
CA ASP A 53 -34.75 -4.79 -15.06
C ASP A 53 -33.90 -4.69 -13.78
N GLY A 54 -33.81 -3.50 -13.24
CA GLY A 54 -33.03 -3.27 -12.01
C GLY A 54 -33.02 -1.78 -11.63
N LEU A 55 -31.81 -1.23 -11.38
CA LEU A 55 -31.61 0.19 -11.05
C LEU A 55 -32.17 1.10 -12.15
N PHE A 56 -31.81 0.82 -13.39
CA PHE A 56 -32.49 1.29 -14.60
C PHE A 56 -32.79 0.05 -15.44
N MET A 57 -33.84 0.07 -16.23
CA MET A 57 -34.05 -0.96 -17.20
C MET A 57 -33.06 -0.81 -18.35
N THR A 58 -32.35 -1.86 -18.69
CA THR A 58 -31.37 -1.86 -19.78
C THR A 58 -31.90 -2.67 -20.96
N HIS A 59 -31.59 -2.23 -22.17
CA HIS A 59 -32.03 -2.89 -23.38
C HIS A 59 -30.88 -3.07 -24.36
N GLN A 60 -30.75 -4.23 -24.94
CA GLN A 60 -29.88 -4.48 -26.09
C GLN A 60 -30.76 -4.68 -27.34
N VAL A 61 -30.55 -3.83 -28.33
CA VAL A 61 -31.18 -3.93 -29.64
C VAL A 61 -30.06 -3.96 -30.67
N ASP A 62 -29.86 -5.09 -31.33
CA ASP A 62 -28.69 -5.36 -32.19
C ASP A 62 -27.37 -5.09 -31.43
N GLU A 63 -26.53 -4.20 -31.96
CA GLU A 63 -25.26 -3.78 -31.34
C GLU A 63 -25.41 -2.53 -30.46
N LYS A 64 -26.64 -2.06 -30.21
CA LYS A 64 -26.91 -0.87 -29.40
C LYS A 64 -27.39 -1.20 -28.02
N TYR A 65 -26.94 -0.42 -27.05
CA TYR A 65 -27.34 -0.53 -25.66
C TYR A 65 -28.04 0.75 -25.21
N TYR A 66 -29.22 0.57 -24.64
CA TYR A 66 -30.07 1.66 -24.17
C TYR A 66 -30.32 1.53 -22.68
N TRP A 67 -30.36 2.66 -22.01
CA TRP A 67 -30.84 2.76 -20.63
C TRP A 67 -32.18 3.48 -20.62
N GLU A 68 -33.16 2.86 -19.99
CA GLU A 68 -34.43 3.46 -19.67
C GLU A 68 -34.39 3.94 -18.23
N ILE A 69 -34.21 5.24 -18.06
CA ILE A 69 -34.05 5.89 -16.75
C ILE A 69 -35.43 6.28 -16.24
N PRO A 70 -35.90 5.74 -15.10
CA PRO A 70 -37.14 6.16 -14.47
C PRO A 70 -37.15 7.64 -14.15
N ALA A 71 -38.30 8.31 -14.28
CA ALA A 71 -38.39 9.74 -14.03
C ALA A 71 -38.02 10.14 -12.60
N ASP A 72 -38.31 9.31 -11.63
CA ASP A 72 -37.94 9.50 -10.21
C ASP A 72 -36.44 9.27 -9.93
N LYS A 73 -35.68 8.70 -10.86
CA LYS A 73 -34.25 8.53 -10.77
C LYS A 73 -33.47 9.66 -11.48
N LEU A 74 -34.15 10.49 -12.27
CA LEU A 74 -33.55 11.71 -12.83
C LEU A 74 -33.22 12.69 -11.69
N GLY A 75 -32.00 13.15 -11.62
CA GLY A 75 -31.48 13.98 -10.52
C GLY A 75 -30.92 13.20 -9.34
N ALA A 76 -31.12 11.87 -9.27
CA ALA A 76 -30.47 11.04 -8.26
C ALA A 76 -28.98 10.86 -8.56
N GLU A 77 -28.17 10.83 -7.50
CA GLU A 77 -26.73 10.61 -7.58
C GLU A 77 -26.43 9.11 -7.58
N VAL A 78 -25.51 8.70 -8.45
CA VAL A 78 -24.97 7.34 -8.50
C VAL A 78 -23.45 7.41 -8.50
N LEU A 79 -22.81 6.41 -7.88
CA LEU A 79 -21.38 6.24 -7.89
C LEU A 79 -21.00 5.37 -9.11
N TRP A 80 -20.20 5.90 -10.02
CA TRP A 80 -19.70 5.18 -11.18
C TRP A 80 -18.24 4.78 -10.91
N VAL A 81 -18.00 3.48 -10.74
CA VAL A 81 -16.69 2.88 -10.50
C VAL A 81 -16.22 2.19 -11.78
N THR A 82 -14.98 2.40 -12.17
CA THR A 82 -14.35 1.72 -13.30
C THR A 82 -13.19 0.90 -12.79
N THR A 83 -13.17 -0.39 -13.12
CA THR A 83 -12.08 -1.30 -12.76
C THR A 83 -11.50 -1.97 -14.00
N LEU A 84 -10.23 -2.37 -13.88
CA LEU A 84 -9.54 -3.21 -14.85
C LEU A 84 -9.87 -4.67 -14.53
N ASP A 85 -10.92 -5.23 -15.14
CA ASP A 85 -11.39 -6.59 -14.83
C ASP A 85 -10.39 -7.67 -15.25
N LYS A 86 -9.85 -7.54 -16.47
CA LYS A 86 -8.86 -8.46 -17.05
C LYS A 86 -7.70 -7.69 -17.65
N SER A 87 -6.50 -8.20 -17.51
CA SER A 87 -5.31 -7.59 -18.11
C SER A 87 -4.39 -8.66 -18.71
N PRO A 88 -3.60 -8.35 -19.74
CA PRO A 88 -2.48 -9.18 -20.14
C PRO A 88 -1.54 -9.39 -18.94
N THR A 89 -0.93 -10.57 -18.83
CA THR A 89 -0.14 -10.97 -17.66
C THR A 89 0.99 -10.02 -17.28
N PHE A 90 1.52 -9.27 -18.22
CA PHE A 90 2.59 -8.28 -18.00
C PHE A 90 2.08 -6.88 -17.54
N TYR A 91 0.77 -6.64 -17.50
CA TYR A 91 0.17 -5.39 -16.99
C TYR A 91 -0.27 -5.47 -15.53
N GLY A 92 0.04 -6.54 -14.84
CA GLY A 92 -0.35 -6.74 -13.46
C GLY A 92 -1.57 -7.65 -13.33
N PHE A 93 -2.41 -7.40 -12.36
CA PHE A 93 -3.58 -8.21 -12.03
C PHE A 93 -4.88 -7.48 -12.36
N GLY A 94 -5.91 -8.23 -12.74
CA GLY A 94 -7.26 -7.70 -12.95
C GLY A 94 -7.94 -7.23 -11.65
N GLN A 95 -9.12 -6.64 -11.80
CA GLN A 95 -9.96 -6.10 -10.73
C GLN A 95 -9.32 -4.96 -9.91
N THR A 96 -8.44 -4.20 -10.55
CA THR A 96 -7.84 -2.98 -9.98
C THR A 96 -8.73 -1.79 -10.33
N GLU A 97 -9.04 -0.96 -9.34
CA GLU A 97 -9.76 0.29 -9.57
C GLU A 97 -8.94 1.25 -10.45
N VAL A 98 -9.62 1.84 -11.42
CA VAL A 98 -9.06 2.80 -12.37
C VAL A 98 -9.52 4.21 -12.03
N GLN A 99 -10.83 4.37 -11.85
CA GLN A 99 -11.49 5.64 -11.55
C GLN A 99 -12.81 5.37 -10.81
N ASP A 100 -13.17 6.29 -9.92
CA ASP A 100 -14.50 6.42 -9.35
C ASP A 100 -15.02 7.86 -9.49
N ARG A 101 -16.34 8.01 -9.58
CA ARG A 101 -16.95 9.32 -9.71
C ARG A 101 -18.44 9.30 -9.37
N VAL A 102 -18.89 10.28 -8.59
CA VAL A 102 -20.32 10.51 -8.45
C VAL A 102 -20.82 11.24 -9.70
N VAL A 103 -21.90 10.73 -10.27
CA VAL A 103 -22.55 11.32 -11.43
C VAL A 103 -24.05 11.45 -11.23
N ARG A 104 -24.66 12.32 -12.02
CA ARG A 104 -26.11 12.56 -12.00
C ARG A 104 -26.64 12.74 -13.42
N PHE A 105 -27.75 12.07 -13.73
CA PHE A 105 -28.50 12.22 -14.98
C PHE A 105 -29.55 13.31 -14.81
N GLU A 106 -29.43 14.37 -15.57
CA GLU A 106 -30.33 15.54 -15.51
C GLU A 106 -31.03 15.76 -16.86
N ARG A 107 -32.36 15.86 -16.88
CA ARG A 107 -33.10 16.17 -18.10
C ARG A 107 -33.06 17.66 -18.40
N ARG A 108 -32.70 18.02 -19.62
CA ARG A 108 -32.77 19.39 -20.16
C ARG A 108 -33.41 19.39 -21.54
N GLY A 109 -34.72 19.63 -21.56
CA GLY A 109 -35.52 19.53 -22.82
C GLY A 109 -35.52 18.09 -23.34
N ASP A 110 -35.07 17.92 -24.59
CA ASP A 110 -34.98 16.62 -25.26
C ASP A 110 -33.61 15.93 -25.08
N LYS A 111 -32.83 16.37 -24.09
CA LYS A 111 -31.51 15.80 -23.77
C LYS A 111 -31.40 15.37 -22.31
N ILE A 112 -30.59 14.37 -22.08
CA ILE A 112 -30.08 14.00 -20.76
C ILE A 112 -28.63 14.44 -20.67
N LEU A 113 -28.30 15.19 -19.62
CA LEU A 113 -26.96 15.58 -19.27
C LEU A 113 -26.41 14.61 -18.24
N LEU A 114 -25.20 14.11 -18.44
CA LEU A 114 -24.42 13.42 -17.42
C LEU A 114 -23.51 14.44 -16.74
N ARG A 115 -23.76 14.73 -15.48
CA ARG A 115 -22.93 15.65 -14.69
C ARG A 115 -22.01 14.89 -13.77
N SER A 116 -20.79 15.39 -13.62
CA SER A 116 -19.89 15.00 -12.53
C SER A 116 -20.22 15.81 -11.29
N VAL A 117 -20.56 15.12 -10.21
CA VAL A 117 -20.89 15.73 -8.93
C VAL A 117 -19.70 15.61 -7.99
N THR A 118 -19.37 16.66 -7.26
CA THR A 118 -18.34 16.61 -6.23
C THR A 118 -18.89 17.06 -4.89
N HIS A 119 -18.59 16.28 -3.86
CA HIS A 119 -18.92 16.56 -2.47
C HIS A 119 -17.75 17.16 -1.70
N THR A 120 -16.67 17.56 -2.38
CA THR A 120 -15.45 18.10 -1.76
C THR A 120 -15.61 19.51 -1.18
N ILE A 121 -16.69 20.22 -1.54
CA ILE A 121 -16.99 21.57 -1.03
C ILE A 121 -18.45 21.58 -0.56
N ARG A 122 -18.65 21.94 0.72
CA ARG A 122 -19.99 21.98 1.36
C ARG A 122 -20.15 23.26 2.17
N ALA A 123 -21.38 23.58 2.52
CA ALA A 123 -21.71 24.57 3.54
C ALA A 123 -22.24 23.89 4.80
N GLU A 124 -21.92 24.45 5.97
CA GLU A 124 -22.36 23.95 7.28
C GLU A 124 -23.89 23.95 7.39
N ASP A 125 -24.54 24.99 6.83
CA ASP A 125 -26.01 25.07 6.77
C ASP A 125 -26.52 24.80 5.36
N PRO A 126 -27.15 23.63 5.10
CA PRO A 126 -27.66 23.26 3.77
C PRO A 126 -28.71 24.22 3.18
N ALA A 127 -29.40 24.99 4.01
CA ALA A 127 -30.44 25.96 3.60
C ALA A 127 -30.00 27.43 3.74
N GLY A 128 -28.80 27.68 4.26
CA GLY A 128 -28.31 28.99 4.61
C GLY A 128 -27.72 29.82 3.48
N ASP A 129 -27.25 31.01 3.84
CA ASP A 129 -26.66 31.98 2.90
C ASP A 129 -25.41 31.45 2.23
N MET A 130 -24.59 30.71 2.96
CA MET A 130 -23.36 30.14 2.43
C MET A 130 -23.64 29.07 1.35
N THR A 131 -24.67 28.23 1.56
CA THR A 131 -25.13 27.29 0.53
C THR A 131 -25.60 28.00 -0.71
N ARG A 132 -26.38 29.09 -0.59
CA ARG A 132 -26.80 29.91 -1.74
C ARG A 132 -25.59 30.50 -2.45
N SER A 133 -24.62 31.04 -1.72
CA SER A 133 -23.37 31.56 -2.29
C SER A 133 -22.58 30.49 -3.04
N LEU A 134 -22.44 29.28 -2.51
CA LEU A 134 -21.78 28.16 -3.18
C LEU A 134 -22.50 27.76 -4.48
N LEU A 135 -23.84 27.69 -4.45
CA LEU A 135 -24.63 27.34 -5.64
C LEU A 135 -24.51 28.41 -6.76
N MET A 136 -24.30 29.66 -6.37
CA MET A 136 -24.06 30.76 -7.35
C MET A 136 -22.65 30.71 -7.96
N ALA A 137 -21.67 30.21 -7.22
CA ALA A 137 -20.25 30.18 -7.62
C ALA A 137 -19.80 28.86 -8.24
N LYS A 138 -20.50 27.74 -7.94
CA LYS A 138 -20.13 26.39 -8.38
C LYS A 138 -20.95 25.96 -9.59
N VAL A 139 -20.29 25.39 -10.58
CA VAL A 139 -20.93 24.69 -11.70
C VAL A 139 -20.41 23.26 -11.77
N GLU A 140 -21.30 22.29 -11.89
CA GLU A 140 -20.95 20.90 -12.08
C GLU A 140 -20.64 20.61 -13.54
N PRO A 141 -19.49 20.02 -13.87
CA PRO A 141 -19.14 19.71 -15.25
C PRO A 141 -20.16 18.79 -15.93
N ILE A 142 -20.48 19.07 -17.17
CA ILE A 142 -21.24 18.17 -18.04
C ILE A 142 -20.20 17.31 -18.76
N ILE A 143 -20.17 16.02 -18.45
CA ILE A 143 -19.19 15.07 -19.00
C ILE A 143 -19.71 14.29 -20.21
N ALA A 144 -21.04 14.20 -20.36
CA ALA A 144 -21.66 13.68 -21.57
C ALA A 144 -23.09 14.27 -21.77
N THR A 145 -23.60 14.15 -23.00
CA THR A 145 -24.98 14.50 -23.33
C THR A 145 -25.57 13.38 -24.18
N PHE A 146 -26.84 13.05 -23.92
CA PHE A 146 -27.58 12.03 -24.67
C PHE A 146 -28.86 12.63 -25.21
N ASP A 147 -29.21 12.32 -26.47
CA ASP A 147 -30.53 12.59 -26.98
C ASP A 147 -31.53 11.60 -26.42
N ILE A 148 -32.70 12.04 -26.00
CA ILE A 148 -33.78 11.15 -25.62
C ILE A 148 -34.30 10.48 -26.91
N LYS A 149 -34.11 9.16 -27.01
CA LYS A 149 -34.55 8.40 -28.20
C LYS A 149 -36.04 8.13 -28.20
N THR A 150 -36.58 7.84 -27.04
CA THR A 150 -38.03 7.62 -26.82
C THR A 150 -38.34 7.79 -25.32
N THR A 151 -39.64 7.81 -24.99
CA THR A 151 -40.11 7.74 -23.59
C THR A 151 -40.87 6.45 -23.37
N GLY A 152 -40.69 5.83 -22.21
CA GLY A 152 -41.38 4.63 -21.81
C GLY A 152 -42.50 4.89 -20.80
N ASN A 153 -42.83 3.87 -20.03
CA ASN A 153 -43.88 3.95 -19.00
C ASN A 153 -43.50 4.92 -17.88
N LYS A 154 -44.51 5.64 -17.31
CA LYS A 154 -44.35 6.58 -16.19
C LYS A 154 -43.29 7.67 -16.50
N ASP A 155 -43.28 8.18 -17.71
CA ASP A 155 -42.38 9.24 -18.18
C ASP A 155 -40.88 8.89 -18.06
N SER A 156 -40.50 7.61 -18.06
CA SER A 156 -39.11 7.19 -18.19
C SER A 156 -38.51 7.67 -19.50
N VAL A 157 -37.18 7.90 -19.52
CA VAL A 157 -36.49 8.38 -20.72
C VAL A 157 -35.47 7.31 -21.17
N VAL A 158 -35.47 7.07 -22.49
CA VAL A 158 -34.56 6.08 -23.09
C VAL A 158 -33.42 6.80 -23.79
N ILE A 159 -32.18 6.47 -23.43
CA ILE A 159 -30.95 7.03 -24.01
C ILE A 159 -30.06 5.90 -24.58
N ASP A 160 -29.33 6.21 -25.66
CA ASP A 160 -28.32 5.33 -26.25
C ASP A 160 -26.98 5.54 -25.53
N VAL A 161 -26.51 4.56 -24.81
CA VAL A 161 -25.26 4.59 -24.03
C VAL A 161 -24.08 3.87 -24.69
N THR A 162 -24.27 3.31 -25.87
CA THR A 162 -23.27 2.50 -26.58
C THR A 162 -21.94 3.22 -26.69
N ASN A 163 -21.93 4.46 -27.14
CA ASN A 163 -20.70 5.24 -27.33
C ASN A 163 -20.00 5.66 -26.02
N VAL A 164 -20.68 5.62 -24.88
CA VAL A 164 -20.05 5.86 -23.59
C VAL A 164 -18.98 4.80 -23.30
N TYR A 165 -19.27 3.58 -23.71
CA TYR A 165 -18.42 2.42 -23.44
C TYR A 165 -17.47 2.07 -24.58
N THR A 166 -17.90 2.27 -25.82
CA THR A 166 -17.04 1.99 -27.00
C THR A 166 -16.16 3.18 -27.39
N GLY A 167 -16.45 4.37 -26.85
CA GLY A 167 -15.61 5.57 -26.93
C GLY A 167 -14.75 5.72 -25.67
N ASP A 168 -13.67 6.48 -25.76
CA ASP A 168 -12.76 6.72 -24.63
C ASP A 168 -13.17 7.97 -23.85
N MET A 169 -14.13 7.83 -22.94
CA MET A 169 -14.51 8.94 -22.06
C MET A 169 -13.41 9.20 -21.05
N ALA A 170 -12.85 10.41 -21.06
CA ALA A 170 -11.66 10.77 -20.27
C ALA A 170 -11.83 10.51 -18.77
N GLU A 171 -13.04 10.73 -18.25
CA GLU A 171 -13.39 10.57 -16.83
C GLU A 171 -13.37 9.12 -16.36
N PHE A 172 -13.43 8.16 -17.27
CA PHE A 172 -13.46 6.71 -16.96
C PHE A 172 -12.39 5.92 -17.71
N SER A 173 -11.42 6.62 -18.31
CA SER A 173 -10.38 6.03 -19.15
C SER A 173 -9.32 5.28 -18.36
N ALA A 174 -9.01 4.07 -18.79
CA ALA A 174 -7.90 3.26 -18.24
C ALA A 174 -6.52 3.64 -18.82
N LYS A 175 -6.43 4.57 -19.77
CA LYS A 175 -5.16 4.92 -20.46
C LYS A 175 -4.00 5.17 -19.51
N GLY A 176 -4.23 5.97 -18.48
CA GLY A 176 -3.20 6.32 -17.50
C GLY A 176 -2.68 5.10 -16.75
N SER A 177 -3.59 4.22 -16.34
CA SER A 177 -3.27 3.02 -15.56
C SER A 177 -2.48 1.98 -16.36
N ILE A 178 -2.71 1.89 -17.68
CA ILE A 178 -2.04 0.90 -18.55
C ILE A 178 -0.96 1.51 -19.45
N GLY A 179 -0.66 2.81 -19.34
CA GLY A 179 0.36 3.47 -20.17
C GLY A 179 0.02 3.51 -21.65
N ALA A 180 -1.27 3.63 -21.98
CA ALA A 180 -1.75 3.69 -23.35
C ALA A 180 -1.90 5.13 -23.86
N SER A 181 -1.90 5.32 -25.18
CA SER A 181 -2.08 6.61 -25.82
C SER A 181 -3.54 6.90 -26.16
N ARG A 182 -4.26 5.93 -26.70
CA ARG A 182 -5.68 6.05 -27.08
C ARG A 182 -6.38 4.70 -27.08
N MET A 183 -7.69 4.70 -26.87
CA MET A 183 -8.55 3.54 -27.13
C MET A 183 -8.80 3.39 -28.62
N ASP A 184 -8.94 2.16 -29.08
CA ASP A 184 -9.35 1.82 -30.45
C ASP A 184 -10.80 1.34 -30.43
N ALA A 185 -11.71 2.23 -30.79
CA ALA A 185 -13.14 1.97 -30.80
C ALA A 185 -13.54 0.83 -31.74
N SER A 186 -12.80 0.60 -32.85
CA SER A 186 -13.08 -0.50 -33.77
C SER A 186 -12.76 -1.89 -33.22
N ARG A 187 -11.96 -1.95 -32.15
CA ARG A 187 -11.56 -3.16 -31.44
C ARG A 187 -12.01 -3.14 -29.96
N THR A 188 -13.10 -2.41 -29.68
CA THR A 188 -13.68 -2.31 -28.33
C THR A 188 -15.15 -2.77 -28.40
N PHE A 189 -15.51 -3.72 -27.53
CA PHE A 189 -16.79 -4.41 -27.56
C PHE A 189 -17.43 -4.41 -26.18
N ILE A 190 -18.73 -4.24 -26.10
CA ILE A 190 -19.50 -4.48 -24.88
C ILE A 190 -19.81 -5.96 -24.79
N ASP A 191 -19.25 -6.62 -23.79
CA ASP A 191 -19.39 -8.07 -23.58
C ASP A 191 -20.72 -8.41 -22.89
N SER A 192 -21.11 -7.60 -21.88
CA SER A 192 -22.35 -7.77 -21.14
C SER A 192 -22.82 -6.50 -20.48
N VAL A 193 -24.13 -6.35 -20.37
CA VAL A 193 -24.79 -5.34 -19.53
C VAL A 193 -25.81 -6.07 -18.67
N LYS A 194 -25.76 -5.86 -17.36
CA LYS A 194 -26.70 -6.41 -16.39
C LYS A 194 -27.18 -5.32 -15.44
N SER A 195 -28.47 -5.37 -15.14
CA SER A 195 -29.07 -4.44 -14.18
C SER A 195 -29.54 -5.18 -12.96
N TYR A 196 -29.10 -4.72 -11.78
CA TYR A 196 -29.50 -5.23 -10.48
C TYR A 196 -30.27 -4.15 -9.71
N PRO A 197 -30.98 -4.48 -8.62
CA PRO A 197 -31.78 -3.49 -7.89
C PRO A 197 -31.04 -2.27 -7.39
N LYS A 198 -29.68 -2.35 -7.23
CA LYS A 198 -28.85 -1.29 -6.69
C LYS A 198 -27.66 -0.90 -7.58
N ASN A 199 -27.42 -1.63 -8.67
CA ASN A 199 -26.31 -1.33 -9.58
C ASN A 199 -26.59 -1.79 -11.01
N ILE A 200 -25.81 -1.20 -11.94
CA ILE A 200 -25.72 -1.65 -13.33
C ILE A 200 -24.28 -1.99 -13.60
N GLU A 201 -24.03 -3.16 -14.17
CA GLU A 201 -22.73 -3.67 -14.49
C GLU A 201 -22.51 -3.77 -15.99
N VAL A 202 -21.44 -3.14 -16.48
CA VAL A 202 -21.07 -3.18 -17.91
C VAL A 202 -19.64 -3.69 -18.04
N LYS A 203 -19.49 -4.82 -18.71
CA LYS A 203 -18.19 -5.43 -18.99
C LYS A 203 -17.81 -5.22 -20.44
N LEU A 204 -16.56 -4.86 -20.68
CA LEU A 204 -15.99 -4.54 -22.00
C LEU A 204 -14.74 -5.35 -22.26
N THR A 205 -14.56 -5.76 -23.50
CA THR A 205 -13.24 -6.04 -24.08
C THR A 205 -12.78 -4.78 -24.80
N ALA A 206 -11.82 -4.04 -24.22
CA ALA A 206 -11.35 -2.77 -24.73
C ALA A 206 -9.90 -2.88 -25.23
N THR A 207 -9.64 -2.40 -26.42
CA THR A 207 -8.30 -2.38 -27.01
C THR A 207 -7.76 -0.97 -27.06
N PHE A 208 -6.51 -0.82 -26.62
CA PHE A 208 -5.78 0.44 -26.62
C PHE A 208 -4.52 0.34 -27.46
N VAL A 209 -4.04 1.47 -27.94
CA VAL A 209 -2.73 1.63 -28.58
C VAL A 209 -1.70 1.96 -27.49
N ALA A 210 -0.60 1.25 -27.45
CA ALA A 210 0.49 1.49 -26.49
C ALA A 210 1.02 2.93 -26.61
N GLY A 211 1.28 3.56 -25.45
CA GLY A 211 2.01 4.83 -25.40
C GLY A 211 3.51 4.61 -25.50
N GLY A 212 4.25 5.61 -26.00
CA GLY A 212 5.73 5.54 -26.14
C GLY A 212 6.51 5.56 -24.81
N GLY A 213 5.85 5.65 -23.65
CA GLY A 213 6.44 5.55 -22.31
C GLY A 213 6.08 4.21 -21.71
N GLY A 214 7.05 3.52 -21.09
CA GLY A 214 6.82 2.22 -20.46
C GLY A 214 5.65 2.23 -19.49
N SER A 215 4.85 1.17 -19.47
CA SER A 215 3.67 1.02 -18.61
C SER A 215 4.00 1.22 -17.14
N PRO A 216 3.26 2.06 -16.39
CA PRO A 216 3.41 2.18 -14.93
C PRO A 216 3.15 0.88 -14.18
N LEU A 217 2.29 0.00 -14.71
CA LEU A 217 1.95 -1.30 -14.13
C LEU A 217 2.99 -2.40 -14.45
N GLY A 218 3.72 -2.29 -15.56
CA GLY A 218 4.68 -3.30 -16.03
C GLY A 218 6.04 -3.28 -15.34
N ARG A 219 6.31 -2.35 -14.40
CA ARG A 219 7.58 -2.26 -13.67
C ARG A 219 7.55 -2.81 -12.24
N ARG A 220 6.42 -3.33 -11.78
CA ARG A 220 6.28 -3.83 -10.42
C ARG A 220 5.99 -5.32 -10.38
N GLY A 221 7.06 -6.07 -10.27
CA GLY A 221 7.01 -7.43 -9.73
C GLY A 221 7.20 -8.53 -10.74
N GLY A 222 8.24 -9.29 -10.48
CA GLY A 222 8.34 -10.70 -10.77
C GLY A 222 8.67 -11.10 -12.21
N ASP A 223 9.24 -12.24 -12.32
CA ASP A 223 9.56 -13.00 -13.54
C ASP A 223 8.29 -13.35 -14.35
N GLY A 224 7.58 -12.31 -14.83
CA GLY A 224 6.55 -12.50 -15.84
C GLY A 224 7.16 -12.57 -17.23
N PRO A 225 6.55 -13.30 -18.19
CA PRO A 225 7.02 -13.32 -19.56
C PRO A 225 7.16 -11.89 -20.09
N SER A 226 8.27 -11.61 -20.74
CA SER A 226 8.55 -10.33 -21.35
C SER A 226 7.40 -9.94 -22.29
N ARG A 227 7.07 -8.63 -22.32
CA ARG A 227 6.11 -8.09 -23.29
C ARG A 227 6.46 -8.63 -24.66
N ASP A 228 5.49 -9.28 -25.32
CA ASP A 228 5.59 -9.52 -26.75
C ASP A 228 5.64 -8.17 -27.46
N SER A 229 6.83 -7.75 -27.85
CA SER A 229 7.08 -6.47 -28.52
C SER A 229 6.52 -6.44 -29.95
N SER A 230 5.87 -7.52 -30.40
CA SER A 230 5.35 -7.66 -31.77
C SER A 230 4.04 -6.90 -32.00
N THR A 231 3.39 -6.37 -30.95
CA THR A 231 2.12 -5.65 -31.09
C THR A 231 2.05 -4.38 -30.25
N ASP A 232 1.60 -3.28 -30.85
CA ASP A 232 1.27 -2.03 -30.18
C ASP A 232 -0.12 -2.05 -29.54
N ALA A 233 -0.85 -3.17 -29.64
CA ALA A 233 -2.19 -3.31 -29.07
C ALA A 233 -2.14 -3.82 -27.64
N ILE A 234 -2.92 -3.18 -26.76
CA ILE A 234 -3.14 -3.58 -25.37
C ILE A 234 -4.63 -3.85 -25.22
N THR A 235 -5.02 -5.12 -25.17
CA THR A 235 -6.42 -5.48 -24.94
C THR A 235 -6.63 -5.85 -23.48
N VAL A 236 -7.63 -5.22 -22.85
CA VAL A 236 -7.99 -5.39 -21.44
C VAL A 236 -9.49 -5.60 -21.27
N GLY A 237 -9.90 -6.26 -20.21
CA GLY A 237 -11.28 -6.21 -19.75
C GLY A 237 -11.49 -4.98 -18.87
N LEU A 238 -12.45 -4.13 -19.21
CA LEU A 238 -12.91 -3.05 -18.34
C LEU A 238 -14.27 -3.43 -17.75
N HIS A 239 -14.48 -3.03 -16.51
CA HIS A 239 -15.73 -3.23 -15.80
C HIS A 239 -16.19 -1.91 -15.20
N HIS A 240 -17.37 -1.46 -15.61
CA HIS A 240 -18.02 -0.28 -15.07
C HIS A 240 -19.18 -0.73 -14.19
N SER A 241 -19.18 -0.27 -12.95
CA SER A 241 -20.25 -0.50 -11.98
C SER A 241 -20.89 0.85 -11.63
N ILE A 242 -22.18 0.99 -11.90
CA ILE A 242 -22.96 2.18 -11.60
C ILE A 242 -23.84 1.87 -10.40
N VAL A 243 -23.45 2.35 -9.23
CA VAL A 243 -24.02 2.00 -7.93
C VAL A 243 -24.94 3.10 -7.42
N SER A 244 -26.16 2.78 -7.05
CA SER A 244 -27.07 3.74 -6.43
C SER A 244 -26.57 4.11 -5.02
N LEU A 245 -26.46 5.41 -4.74
CA LEU A 245 -26.19 5.88 -3.40
C LEU A 245 -27.44 5.70 -2.49
N PRO A 246 -27.26 5.48 -1.18
CA PRO A 246 -28.38 5.32 -0.25
C PRO A 246 -29.33 6.51 -0.25
N ASP A 247 -30.63 6.26 -0.36
CA ASP A 247 -31.67 7.31 -0.30
C ASP A 247 -31.68 8.00 1.09
N ARG A 248 -31.29 7.28 2.14
CA ARG A 248 -31.07 7.81 3.49
C ARG A 248 -29.59 7.66 3.83
N PRO A 249 -28.80 8.72 3.63
CA PRO A 249 -27.39 8.67 3.97
C PRO A 249 -27.17 8.30 5.44
N MET A 250 -26.17 7.48 5.70
CA MET A 250 -25.77 7.13 7.07
C MET A 250 -25.27 8.38 7.81
N MET A 251 -25.50 8.47 9.12
CA MET A 251 -24.86 9.51 9.93
C MET A 251 -23.34 9.33 9.85
N ALA A 252 -22.67 10.34 9.30
CA ALA A 252 -21.21 10.34 9.19
C ALA A 252 -20.55 10.33 10.56
N ARG A 253 -19.38 9.70 10.69
CA ARG A 253 -18.57 9.75 11.92
C ARG A 253 -17.28 10.49 11.64
N LEU A 254 -16.95 11.48 12.49
CA LEU A 254 -15.76 12.30 12.31
C LEU A 254 -14.48 11.53 12.63
N ALA A 255 -13.47 11.75 11.81
CA ALA A 255 -12.14 11.16 12.00
C ALA A 255 -11.37 11.89 13.12
N ASP A 256 -10.45 11.15 13.74
CA ASP A 256 -9.44 11.69 14.66
C ASP A 256 -8.06 11.18 14.19
N SER A 257 -7.10 12.08 14.01
CA SER A 257 -5.76 11.73 13.48
C SER A 257 -5.00 10.71 14.35
N ARG A 258 -5.46 10.46 15.56
CA ARG A 258 -4.89 9.48 16.50
C ARG A 258 -5.44 8.07 16.33
N VAL A 259 -6.48 7.90 15.49
CA VAL A 259 -7.11 6.60 15.19
C VAL A 259 -7.16 6.44 13.69
N GLY A 260 -6.44 5.46 13.16
CA GLY A 260 -6.35 5.23 11.71
C GLY A 260 -7.66 4.68 11.13
N TRP A 261 -8.15 5.38 10.13
CA TRP A 261 -9.31 4.97 9.32
C TRP A 261 -9.11 5.44 7.87
N PHE A 262 -9.57 4.67 6.92
CA PHE A 262 -9.86 5.20 5.60
C PHE A 262 -10.96 6.25 5.75
N SER A 263 -10.88 7.30 4.95
CA SER A 263 -11.70 8.48 5.20
C SER A 263 -11.88 9.30 3.95
N THR A 264 -13.02 9.98 3.88
CA THR A 264 -13.35 10.98 2.88
C THR A 264 -13.30 12.37 3.51
N SER A 265 -12.73 13.35 2.82
CA SER A 265 -12.62 14.72 3.32
C SER A 265 -13.32 15.72 2.41
N HIS A 266 -13.85 16.78 3.02
CA HIS A 266 -14.41 17.92 2.29
C HIS A 266 -14.07 19.24 2.98
N PHE A 267 -14.09 20.31 2.21
CA PHE A 267 -14.02 21.68 2.73
C PHE A 267 -15.41 22.14 3.12
N GLU A 268 -15.55 22.63 4.35
CA GLU A 268 -16.81 23.14 4.88
C GLU A 268 -16.74 24.63 5.13
N PHE A 269 -17.65 25.38 4.52
CA PHE A 269 -17.81 26.81 4.72
C PHE A 269 -18.88 27.07 5.76
N GLY A 270 -18.46 27.64 6.91
CA GLY A 270 -19.34 28.10 7.99
C GLY A 270 -19.49 29.62 8.00
N THR A 271 -20.45 30.09 8.77
CA THR A 271 -20.68 31.53 8.98
C THR A 271 -19.98 32.06 10.24
N ALA A 272 -19.67 31.19 11.19
CA ALA A 272 -19.11 31.56 12.49
C ALA A 272 -17.60 31.69 12.48
N ASP A 273 -16.90 30.95 11.61
CA ASP A 273 -15.44 30.91 11.56
C ASP A 273 -14.89 31.47 10.24
N ALA A 274 -13.87 32.29 10.32
CA ALA A 274 -13.21 32.84 9.13
C ALA A 274 -12.45 31.78 8.30
N PRO A 275 -11.74 30.79 8.87
CA PRO A 275 -11.08 29.75 8.08
C PRO A 275 -12.07 28.69 7.57
N VAL A 276 -11.86 28.23 6.34
CA VAL A 276 -12.52 27.05 5.81
C VAL A 276 -12.06 25.82 6.58
N LYS A 277 -12.99 25.01 7.08
CA LYS A 277 -12.70 23.78 7.81
C LYS A 277 -12.51 22.60 6.85
N THR A 278 -11.55 21.76 7.10
CA THR A 278 -11.49 20.42 6.50
C THR A 278 -12.20 19.45 7.45
N ILE A 279 -13.30 18.89 6.98
CA ILE A 279 -14.05 17.86 7.70
C ILE A 279 -13.67 16.52 7.11
N THR A 280 -13.25 15.61 7.94
CA THR A 280 -12.88 14.25 7.57
C THR A 280 -13.82 13.27 8.24
N VAL A 281 -14.42 12.38 7.45
CA VAL A 281 -15.38 11.36 7.91
C VAL A 281 -14.83 9.97 7.61
N LEU A 282 -15.10 9.01 8.52
CA LEU A 282 -14.62 7.63 8.40
C LEU A 282 -15.38 6.87 7.32
N ASP A 283 -14.70 6.00 6.62
CA ASP A 283 -15.32 4.98 5.78
C ASP A 283 -15.66 3.76 6.64
N ARG A 284 -16.95 3.44 6.79
CA ARG A 284 -17.44 2.34 7.64
C ARG A 284 -18.76 1.76 7.16
N TRP A 285 -19.02 0.50 7.47
CA TRP A 285 -20.33 -0.11 7.23
C TRP A 285 -21.41 0.49 8.12
N ARG A 286 -22.63 0.55 7.61
CA ARG A 286 -23.81 0.82 8.43
C ARG A 286 -24.09 -0.39 9.31
N LEU A 287 -23.99 -0.23 10.62
CA LEU A 287 -24.24 -1.31 11.58
C LEU A 287 -25.15 -0.81 12.70
N GLU A 288 -26.36 -1.36 12.77
CA GLU A 288 -27.41 -0.98 13.74
C GLU A 288 -27.86 -2.23 14.49
N LYS A 289 -28.02 -2.16 15.83
CA LYS A 289 -28.50 -3.28 16.63
C LYS A 289 -29.96 -3.57 16.36
N LYS A 290 -30.36 -4.84 16.22
CA LYS A 290 -31.76 -5.28 16.22
C LYS A 290 -32.47 -4.88 17.48
N ASP A 291 -31.83 -5.06 18.66
CA ASP A 291 -32.28 -4.58 19.94
C ASP A 291 -31.28 -3.55 20.50
N PRO A 292 -31.55 -2.25 20.35
CA PRO A 292 -30.66 -1.21 20.85
C PRO A 292 -30.44 -1.21 22.37
N ARG A 293 -31.32 -1.86 23.13
CA ARG A 293 -31.25 -1.92 24.60
C ARG A 293 -30.44 -3.13 25.09
N ALA A 294 -30.29 -4.16 24.28
CA ALA A 294 -29.52 -5.35 24.64
C ALA A 294 -28.03 -5.03 24.74
N ALA A 295 -27.39 -5.53 25.80
CA ALA A 295 -25.93 -5.43 25.93
C ALA A 295 -25.22 -6.11 24.73
N LEU A 296 -25.75 -7.24 24.28
CA LEU A 296 -25.29 -7.98 23.12
C LEU A 296 -26.46 -8.26 22.17
N SER A 297 -26.43 -7.77 20.95
CA SER A 297 -27.47 -7.92 19.94
C SER A 297 -26.89 -8.28 18.59
N GLU A 298 -27.59 -9.05 17.78
CA GLU A 298 -27.30 -9.12 16.37
C GLU A 298 -27.54 -7.77 15.69
N PRO A 299 -26.83 -7.45 14.62
CA PRO A 299 -27.18 -6.28 13.81
C PRO A 299 -28.47 -6.55 13.00
N VAL A 300 -29.15 -5.47 12.60
CA VAL A 300 -30.27 -5.52 11.65
C VAL A 300 -29.83 -6.20 10.35
N THR A 301 -28.67 -5.77 9.83
CA THR A 301 -28.04 -6.35 8.65
C THR A 301 -26.59 -6.66 8.99
N PRO A 302 -26.16 -7.92 9.05
CA PRO A 302 -24.77 -8.28 9.28
C PRO A 302 -23.93 -7.96 8.03
N ILE A 303 -22.66 -7.62 8.24
CA ILE A 303 -21.66 -7.52 7.18
C ILE A 303 -21.42 -8.94 6.67
N THR A 304 -21.91 -9.25 5.47
CA THR A 304 -21.89 -10.62 4.95
C THR A 304 -20.94 -10.76 3.79
N TYR A 305 -19.96 -11.65 3.94
CA TYR A 305 -19.03 -12.02 2.90
C TYR A 305 -19.42 -13.36 2.29
N TYR A 306 -19.36 -13.46 0.97
CA TYR A 306 -19.60 -14.70 0.23
C TYR A 306 -18.28 -15.24 -0.32
N LEU A 307 -18.07 -16.54 -0.20
CA LEU A 307 -16.90 -17.22 -0.74
C LEU A 307 -17.06 -17.44 -2.24
N GLY A 308 -16.29 -16.72 -3.06
CA GLY A 308 -16.32 -16.86 -4.52
C GLY A 308 -16.22 -18.32 -4.98
N SER A 309 -16.87 -18.64 -6.09
CA SER A 309 -16.90 -20.01 -6.65
C SER A 309 -15.50 -20.50 -7.06
N GLU A 310 -14.61 -19.56 -7.36
CA GLU A 310 -13.22 -19.78 -7.77
C GLU A 310 -12.27 -20.11 -6.61
N ILE A 311 -12.68 -19.93 -5.34
CA ILE A 311 -11.86 -20.27 -4.17
C ILE A 311 -11.74 -21.80 -4.10
N PRO A 312 -10.49 -22.36 -4.13
CA PRO A 312 -10.31 -23.80 -3.99
C PRO A 312 -10.93 -24.34 -2.70
N ALA A 313 -11.70 -25.43 -2.80
CA ALA A 313 -12.49 -25.97 -1.68
C ALA A 313 -11.69 -26.16 -0.38
N LYS A 314 -10.43 -26.60 -0.50
CA LYS A 314 -9.54 -26.82 0.65
C LYS A 314 -9.19 -25.55 1.42
N TRP A 315 -9.25 -24.39 0.77
CA TRP A 315 -8.93 -23.09 1.40
C TRP A 315 -10.15 -22.39 2.00
N LYS A 316 -11.35 -22.72 1.59
CA LYS A 316 -12.60 -22.10 2.09
C LYS A 316 -12.73 -22.07 3.60
N PRO A 317 -12.42 -23.15 4.38
CA PRO A 317 -12.51 -23.10 5.85
C PRO A 317 -11.58 -22.08 6.48
N TYR A 318 -10.39 -21.89 5.91
CA TYR A 318 -9.40 -20.93 6.41
C TYR A 318 -9.79 -19.49 6.05
N VAL A 319 -10.31 -19.27 4.84
CA VAL A 319 -10.84 -17.95 4.42
C VAL A 319 -12.00 -17.56 5.35
N LYS A 320 -12.95 -18.47 5.58
CA LYS A 320 -14.08 -18.25 6.49
C LYS A 320 -13.61 -17.87 7.90
N ARG A 321 -12.64 -18.62 8.44
CA ARG A 321 -12.07 -18.34 9.76
C ARG A 321 -11.46 -16.93 9.82
N GLY A 322 -10.68 -16.52 8.80
CA GLY A 322 -10.08 -15.18 8.74
C GLY A 322 -11.10 -14.06 8.71
N VAL A 323 -12.22 -14.24 7.99
CA VAL A 323 -13.34 -13.27 7.97
C VAL A 323 -13.99 -13.16 9.35
N GLU A 324 -14.34 -14.29 9.96
CA GLU A 324 -15.15 -14.33 11.17
C GLU A 324 -14.36 -14.00 12.44
N GLU A 325 -13.01 -13.92 12.36
CA GLU A 325 -12.16 -13.56 13.51
C GLU A 325 -12.50 -12.17 14.05
N TRP A 326 -12.90 -11.22 13.20
CA TRP A 326 -13.32 -9.88 13.60
C TRP A 326 -14.54 -9.82 14.52
N ASN A 327 -15.37 -10.88 14.57
CA ASN A 327 -16.50 -10.92 15.52
C ASN A 327 -16.07 -10.71 16.96
N ALA A 328 -14.86 -11.15 17.33
CA ALA A 328 -14.33 -10.92 18.69
C ALA A 328 -14.21 -9.42 19.03
N ALA A 329 -13.87 -8.57 18.05
CA ALA A 329 -13.83 -7.12 18.26
C ALA A 329 -15.24 -6.50 18.31
N PHE A 330 -16.16 -6.97 17.48
CA PHE A 330 -17.54 -6.50 17.47
C PHE A 330 -18.33 -6.92 18.71
N GLU A 331 -18.05 -8.08 19.28
CA GLU A 331 -18.67 -8.52 20.56
C GLU A 331 -18.29 -7.59 21.72
N LYS A 332 -17.09 -7.03 21.74
CA LYS A 332 -16.65 -6.06 22.75
C LYS A 332 -17.49 -4.78 22.75
N ILE A 333 -18.06 -4.43 21.61
CA ILE A 333 -18.94 -3.25 21.46
C ILE A 333 -20.42 -3.60 21.41
N GLY A 334 -20.75 -4.85 21.75
CA GLY A 334 -22.12 -5.32 21.93
C GLY A 334 -22.82 -5.82 20.67
N TYR A 335 -22.09 -6.25 19.64
CA TYR A 335 -22.66 -6.91 18.46
C TYR A 335 -22.30 -8.38 18.43
N LYS A 336 -23.29 -9.26 18.33
CA LYS A 336 -23.13 -10.69 18.08
C LYS A 336 -23.34 -10.97 16.59
N ASN A 337 -22.49 -11.81 16.01
CA ASN A 337 -22.57 -12.17 14.58
C ASN A 337 -22.59 -10.92 13.67
N ALA A 338 -21.74 -9.93 13.97
CA ALA A 338 -21.64 -8.70 13.18
C ALA A 338 -21.13 -8.98 11.77
N ILE A 339 -20.23 -9.95 11.66
CA ILE A 339 -19.63 -10.40 10.41
C ILE A 339 -19.97 -11.87 10.19
N VAL A 340 -20.42 -12.19 8.99
CA VAL A 340 -20.79 -13.56 8.60
C VAL A 340 -20.13 -13.91 7.28
N CYS A 341 -19.55 -15.10 7.20
CA CYS A 341 -19.01 -15.64 5.96
C CYS A 341 -19.82 -16.84 5.48
N ARG A 342 -20.30 -16.80 4.24
CA ARG A 342 -21.17 -17.81 3.64
C ARG A 342 -20.61 -18.33 2.34
N ASP A 343 -20.95 -19.57 1.99
CA ASP A 343 -20.83 -20.01 0.62
C ASP A 343 -21.83 -19.27 -0.26
N ILE A 344 -21.55 -19.16 -1.57
CA ILE A 344 -22.52 -18.64 -2.53
C ILE A 344 -23.74 -19.55 -2.52
N PRO A 345 -24.95 -18.96 -2.51
CA PRO A 345 -26.18 -19.75 -2.57
C PRO A 345 -26.27 -20.50 -3.89
N THR A 346 -26.91 -21.67 -3.86
CA THR A 346 -27.29 -22.37 -5.08
C THR A 346 -28.40 -21.59 -5.79
N LYS A 347 -28.58 -21.84 -7.09
CA LYS A 347 -29.70 -21.24 -7.84
C LYS A 347 -31.09 -21.63 -7.33
N ALA A 348 -31.18 -22.70 -6.52
CA ALA A 348 -32.43 -23.10 -5.85
C ALA A 348 -32.69 -22.27 -4.58
N GLU A 349 -31.64 -21.82 -3.89
CA GLU A 349 -31.73 -21.01 -2.68
C GLU A 349 -31.93 -19.52 -3.03
N ASP A 350 -31.22 -19.03 -4.04
CA ASP A 350 -31.31 -17.66 -4.54
C ASP A 350 -31.10 -17.64 -6.06
N PRO A 351 -32.21 -17.68 -6.84
CA PRO A 351 -32.15 -17.67 -8.30
C PRO A 351 -31.52 -16.40 -8.89
N GLU A 352 -31.62 -15.28 -8.15
CA GLU A 352 -31.15 -13.96 -8.58
C GLU A 352 -29.72 -13.66 -8.15
N PHE A 353 -29.13 -14.48 -7.28
CA PHE A 353 -27.76 -14.25 -6.82
C PHE A 353 -26.79 -14.13 -8.00
N ASP A 354 -26.06 -13.03 -8.01
CA ASP A 354 -24.93 -12.81 -8.91
C ASP A 354 -23.76 -12.19 -8.14
N GLN A 355 -22.54 -12.59 -8.44
CA GLN A 355 -21.34 -12.10 -7.77
C GLN A 355 -20.98 -10.63 -8.12
N ASP A 356 -21.59 -10.10 -9.15
CA ASP A 356 -21.41 -8.71 -9.57
C ASP A 356 -22.52 -7.77 -9.01
N ASP A 357 -23.54 -8.32 -8.33
CA ASP A 357 -24.54 -7.51 -7.65
C ASP A 357 -23.95 -6.90 -6.38
N VAL A 358 -23.93 -5.57 -6.30
CA VAL A 358 -23.32 -4.79 -5.18
C VAL A 358 -23.89 -5.14 -3.81
N ARG A 359 -25.09 -5.72 -3.75
CA ARG A 359 -25.69 -6.19 -2.49
C ARG A 359 -24.93 -7.35 -1.84
N TYR A 360 -24.07 -8.03 -2.61
CA TYR A 360 -23.30 -9.18 -2.14
C TYR A 360 -21.82 -8.85 -2.14
N THR A 361 -21.19 -8.90 -0.99
CA THR A 361 -19.74 -8.74 -0.85
C THR A 361 -19.05 -10.08 -1.08
N VAL A 362 -18.34 -10.23 -2.18
CA VAL A 362 -17.74 -11.51 -2.58
C VAL A 362 -16.23 -11.47 -2.44
N ILE A 363 -15.66 -12.46 -1.74
CA ILE A 363 -14.21 -12.67 -1.68
C ILE A 363 -13.79 -13.37 -2.96
N ARG A 364 -12.82 -12.81 -3.67
CA ARG A 364 -12.35 -13.30 -4.97
C ARG A 364 -11.00 -14.00 -4.85
N TRP A 365 -10.83 -15.06 -5.63
CA TRP A 365 -9.56 -15.75 -5.79
C TRP A 365 -9.03 -15.53 -7.20
N LEU A 366 -7.88 -14.85 -7.33
CA LEU A 366 -7.32 -14.47 -8.63
C LEU A 366 -6.10 -15.33 -8.96
N PRO A 367 -6.09 -16.03 -10.11
CA PRO A 367 -4.94 -16.83 -10.55
C PRO A 367 -3.83 -15.89 -11.08
N SER A 368 -3.12 -15.24 -10.19
CA SER A 368 -2.06 -14.30 -10.51
C SER A 368 -0.72 -14.76 -9.95
N GLY A 369 0.37 -14.53 -10.69
CA GLY A 369 1.74 -14.67 -10.22
C GLY A 369 2.19 -13.56 -9.26
N VAL A 370 1.37 -12.52 -9.09
CA VAL A 370 1.63 -11.46 -8.12
C VAL A 370 1.47 -11.99 -6.69
N GLU A 371 2.50 -11.85 -5.90
CA GLU A 371 2.55 -12.30 -4.50
C GLU A 371 1.90 -11.24 -3.59
N ASN A 372 0.56 -11.15 -3.62
CA ASN A 372 -0.20 -10.15 -2.85
C ASN A 372 -1.63 -10.61 -2.53
N ALA A 373 -2.31 -9.84 -1.67
CA ALA A 373 -3.75 -9.78 -1.49
C ALA A 373 -4.17 -8.31 -1.42
N TYR A 374 -5.46 -8.02 -1.53
CA TYR A 374 -5.95 -6.65 -1.57
C TYR A 374 -7.38 -6.58 -1.05
N GLY A 375 -7.64 -5.70 -0.07
CA GLY A 375 -8.94 -5.48 0.58
C GLY A 375 -9.58 -4.14 0.19
N PRO A 376 -10.07 -3.93 -1.05
CA PRO A 376 -10.71 -2.69 -1.45
C PRO A 376 -12.13 -2.57 -0.92
N HIS A 377 -12.59 -1.34 -0.78
CA HIS A 377 -14.01 -1.01 -0.58
C HIS A 377 -14.39 0.21 -1.40
N ILE A 378 -15.69 0.35 -1.68
CA ILE A 378 -16.30 1.54 -2.24
C ILE A 378 -17.21 2.17 -1.18
N SER A 379 -17.19 3.49 -1.07
CA SER A 379 -17.96 4.22 -0.07
C SER A 379 -18.77 5.35 -0.68
N ASP A 380 -19.87 5.71 0.00
CA ASP A 380 -20.64 6.91 -0.30
C ASP A 380 -19.84 8.16 0.13
N PRO A 381 -19.38 8.99 -0.81
CA PRO A 381 -18.54 10.13 -0.48
C PRO A 381 -19.26 11.24 0.32
N ARG A 382 -20.58 11.13 0.50
CA ARG A 382 -21.36 12.05 1.33
C ARG A 382 -21.17 11.77 2.82
N THR A 383 -20.93 10.49 3.20
CA THR A 383 -20.98 10.04 4.61
C THR A 383 -19.89 9.06 5.00
N GLY A 384 -19.15 8.49 4.05
CA GLY A 384 -18.21 7.40 4.28
C GLY A 384 -18.91 6.04 4.51
N GLU A 385 -20.19 5.89 4.15
CA GLU A 385 -20.86 4.58 4.24
C GLU A 385 -20.25 3.61 3.23
N ILE A 386 -19.67 2.51 3.69
CA ILE A 386 -19.14 1.45 2.81
C ILE A 386 -20.33 0.74 2.16
N LEU A 387 -20.36 0.72 0.85
CA LEU A 387 -21.43 0.12 0.04
C LEU A 387 -21.08 -1.31 -0.37
N ASN A 388 -19.81 -1.59 -0.60
CA ASN A 388 -19.27 -2.93 -0.89
C ASN A 388 -17.77 -2.97 -0.54
N GLY A 389 -17.29 -4.15 -0.12
CA GLY A 389 -15.88 -4.35 0.20
C GLY A 389 -15.46 -5.78 -0.17
N SER A 390 -14.81 -5.96 -1.31
CA SER A 390 -14.53 -7.27 -1.91
C SER A 390 -13.04 -7.63 -1.80
N PRO A 391 -12.62 -8.38 -0.76
CA PRO A 391 -11.25 -8.87 -0.65
C PRO A 391 -10.85 -9.73 -1.86
N LYS A 392 -9.64 -9.50 -2.37
CA LYS A 392 -9.07 -10.20 -3.53
C LYS A 392 -7.80 -10.93 -3.11
N ILE A 393 -7.82 -12.23 -3.21
CA ILE A 393 -6.72 -13.11 -2.82
C ILE A 393 -6.02 -13.57 -4.11
N PHE A 394 -4.77 -13.17 -4.30
CA PHE A 394 -3.97 -13.67 -5.41
C PHE A 394 -3.37 -15.03 -5.06
N HIS A 395 -3.39 -15.97 -5.99
CA HIS A 395 -2.93 -17.34 -5.74
C HIS A 395 -1.50 -17.37 -5.15
N SER A 396 -0.61 -16.54 -5.66
CA SER A 396 0.79 -16.50 -5.23
C SER A 396 1.04 -15.84 -3.87
N VAL A 397 0.01 -15.34 -3.18
CA VAL A 397 0.13 -14.91 -1.77
C VAL A 397 0.49 -16.08 -0.86
N LEU A 398 0.08 -17.30 -1.22
CA LEU A 398 0.48 -18.52 -0.50
C LEU A 398 1.98 -18.74 -0.58
N LYS A 399 2.59 -18.52 -1.76
CA LYS A 399 4.04 -18.60 -1.93
C LYS A 399 4.74 -17.56 -1.07
N LEU A 400 4.29 -16.31 -1.11
CA LEU A 400 4.86 -15.21 -0.35
C LEU A 400 4.84 -15.49 1.17
N SER A 401 3.68 -15.86 1.70
CA SER A 401 3.53 -16.13 3.13
C SER A 401 4.34 -17.36 3.58
N ASN A 402 4.41 -18.40 2.75
CA ASN A 402 5.23 -19.58 3.02
C ASN A 402 6.72 -19.22 3.06
N ASN A 403 7.20 -18.43 2.11
CA ASN A 403 8.58 -18.00 2.01
C ASN A 403 9.00 -17.14 3.22
N TRP A 404 8.16 -16.19 3.61
CA TRP A 404 8.42 -15.37 4.81
C TRP A 404 8.40 -16.20 6.08
N TYR A 405 7.39 -17.05 6.27
CA TYR A 405 7.31 -17.90 7.45
C TYR A 405 8.53 -18.81 7.58
N PHE A 406 8.96 -19.41 6.45
CA PHE A 406 10.17 -20.23 6.42
C PHE A 406 11.41 -19.41 6.81
N ALA A 407 11.63 -18.24 6.22
CA ALA A 407 12.83 -17.44 6.47
C ALA A 407 12.86 -16.83 7.89
N GLN A 408 11.71 -16.41 8.42
CA GLN A 408 11.64 -15.70 9.69
C GLN A 408 11.58 -16.61 10.90
N VAL A 409 10.75 -17.66 10.86
CA VAL A 409 10.38 -18.41 12.08
C VAL A 409 10.51 -19.92 11.98
N SER A 410 10.95 -20.48 10.85
CA SER A 410 11.10 -21.95 10.76
C SER A 410 12.03 -22.58 11.82
N PRO A 411 13.02 -21.90 12.41
CA PRO A 411 13.76 -22.44 13.56
C PRO A 411 12.90 -22.70 14.79
N ASN A 412 11.76 -21.99 14.92
CA ASN A 412 10.87 -22.02 16.07
C ASN A 412 9.64 -22.92 15.83
N ASP A 413 9.38 -23.33 14.57
CA ASP A 413 8.29 -24.25 14.20
C ASP A 413 8.82 -25.48 13.45
N PRO A 414 8.86 -26.65 14.08
CA PRO A 414 9.32 -27.88 13.42
C PRO A 414 8.56 -28.21 12.12
N ARG A 415 7.29 -27.80 12.00
CA ARG A 415 6.47 -28.00 10.79
C ARG A 415 7.04 -27.26 9.59
N ALA A 416 7.74 -26.14 9.83
CA ALA A 416 8.29 -25.28 8.78
C ALA A 416 9.74 -25.60 8.39
N GLN A 417 10.39 -26.60 8.98
CA GLN A 417 11.80 -26.94 8.68
C GLN A 417 11.98 -27.78 7.41
N LYS A 418 10.94 -27.93 6.61
CA LYS A 418 10.97 -28.63 5.32
C LYS A 418 9.99 -27.96 4.34
N LEU A 419 10.40 -27.80 3.09
CA LEU A 419 9.58 -27.26 2.01
C LEU A 419 9.02 -28.39 1.11
N PRO A 420 7.77 -28.24 0.58
CA PRO A 420 6.80 -27.21 0.91
C PRO A 420 6.26 -27.34 2.34
N LEU A 421 5.70 -26.24 2.88
CA LEU A 421 5.04 -26.24 4.19
C LEU A 421 3.80 -27.14 4.18
N PRO A 422 3.40 -27.76 5.32
CA PRO A 422 2.16 -28.55 5.43
C PRO A 422 0.91 -27.70 5.11
N GLU A 423 -0.11 -28.29 4.48
CA GLU A 423 -1.34 -27.62 4.09
C GLU A 423 -2.03 -26.90 5.25
N SER A 424 -2.06 -27.54 6.44
CA SER A 424 -2.67 -26.92 7.63
C SER A 424 -1.96 -25.62 8.05
N LEU A 425 -0.62 -25.60 7.95
CA LEU A 425 0.14 -24.37 8.22
C LEU A 425 -0.10 -23.30 7.15
N GLN A 426 -0.08 -23.69 5.87
CA GLN A 426 -0.42 -22.76 4.78
C GLN A 426 -1.82 -22.17 4.95
N GLY A 427 -2.78 -22.96 5.43
CA GLY A 427 -4.13 -22.50 5.75
C GLY A 427 -4.16 -21.50 6.91
N ASP A 428 -3.34 -21.72 7.96
CA ASP A 428 -3.22 -20.75 9.05
C ASP A 428 -2.65 -19.42 8.58
N LEU A 429 -1.63 -19.45 7.70
CA LEU A 429 -1.05 -18.26 7.08
C LEU A 429 -2.06 -17.54 6.17
N LEU A 430 -2.85 -18.30 5.42
CA LEU A 430 -3.92 -17.73 4.59
C LEU A 430 -4.99 -17.05 5.44
N ALA A 431 -5.41 -17.67 6.55
CA ALA A 431 -6.39 -17.06 7.46
C ALA A 431 -5.88 -15.72 8.01
N TYR A 432 -4.61 -15.65 8.41
CA TYR A 432 -3.98 -14.39 8.83
C TYR A 432 -4.08 -13.30 7.74
N VAL A 433 -3.70 -13.62 6.49
CA VAL A 433 -3.81 -12.68 5.37
C VAL A 433 -5.25 -12.23 5.17
N VAL A 434 -6.22 -13.17 5.20
CA VAL A 434 -7.64 -12.83 5.04
C VAL A 434 -8.14 -11.93 6.17
N THR A 435 -7.73 -12.17 7.42
CA THR A 435 -8.11 -11.30 8.55
C THR A 435 -7.60 -9.86 8.32
N HIS A 436 -6.37 -9.71 7.82
CA HIS A 436 -5.79 -8.42 7.45
C HIS A 436 -6.60 -7.72 6.34
N GLU A 437 -6.87 -8.43 5.22
CA GLU A 437 -7.60 -7.86 4.09
C GLU A 437 -9.06 -7.49 4.43
N VAL A 438 -9.71 -8.27 5.28
CA VAL A 438 -11.03 -7.94 5.82
C VAL A 438 -10.97 -6.66 6.65
N GLY A 439 -9.91 -6.46 7.44
CA GLY A 439 -9.70 -5.21 8.18
C GLY A 439 -9.74 -3.98 7.28
N HIS A 440 -9.15 -4.05 6.08
CA HIS A 440 -9.23 -2.96 5.09
C HIS A 440 -10.67 -2.73 4.62
N THR A 441 -11.43 -3.79 4.39
CA THR A 441 -12.83 -3.65 3.97
C THR A 441 -13.77 -3.23 5.11
N LEU A 442 -13.28 -3.22 6.36
CA LEU A 442 -13.96 -2.62 7.50
C LEU A 442 -13.64 -1.13 7.69
N GLY A 443 -12.72 -0.58 6.88
CA GLY A 443 -12.31 0.82 6.92
C GLY A 443 -10.94 1.07 7.59
N LEU A 444 -10.18 0.04 7.96
CA LEU A 444 -8.91 0.19 8.67
C LEU A 444 -7.72 0.26 7.69
N PRO A 445 -6.91 1.33 7.68
CA PRO A 445 -5.64 1.38 6.98
C PRO A 445 -4.55 0.64 7.77
N HIS A 446 -3.37 0.51 7.18
CA HIS A 446 -2.21 -0.02 7.89
C HIS A 446 -1.85 0.81 9.13
N ASN A 447 -1.51 0.14 10.23
CA ASN A 447 -0.97 0.76 11.44
C ASN A 447 0.48 0.31 11.67
N MET A 448 1.44 0.93 10.99
CA MET A 448 2.88 0.59 11.06
C MET A 448 3.53 0.93 12.42
N ARG A 449 2.74 1.36 13.39
CA ARG A 449 3.18 1.57 14.78
C ARG A 449 2.98 0.35 15.67
N ALA A 450 2.12 -0.56 15.25
CA ALA A 450 1.69 -1.66 16.10
C ALA A 450 2.80 -2.67 16.37
N SER A 451 3.66 -2.95 15.39
CA SER A 451 4.81 -3.86 15.48
C SER A 451 5.84 -3.45 16.55
N SER A 452 6.04 -2.14 16.75
CA SER A 452 7.02 -1.61 17.71
C SER A 452 6.49 -1.46 19.15
N THR A 453 5.25 -1.85 19.40
CA THR A 453 4.56 -1.58 20.68
C THR A 453 5.03 -2.49 21.80
N PHE A 454 5.38 -3.74 21.48
CA PHE A 454 5.77 -4.74 22.47
C PHE A 454 7.29 -4.81 22.63
N SER A 455 7.73 -4.98 23.87
CA SER A 455 9.16 -5.15 24.15
C SER A 455 9.64 -6.52 23.65
N ILE A 456 10.94 -6.60 23.35
CA ILE A 456 11.62 -7.86 23.00
C ILE A 456 11.32 -8.99 24.01
N LYS A 457 11.24 -8.66 25.29
CA LYS A 457 10.91 -9.64 26.35
C LYS A 457 9.47 -10.17 26.20
N GLN A 458 8.54 -9.28 25.89
CA GLN A 458 7.12 -9.65 25.68
C GLN A 458 6.95 -10.53 24.45
N LEU A 459 7.60 -10.18 23.34
CA LEU A 459 7.56 -10.95 22.09
C LEU A 459 8.12 -12.36 22.23
N ARG A 460 9.02 -12.60 23.20
CA ARG A 460 9.59 -13.89 23.52
C ARG A 460 8.83 -14.65 24.61
N SER A 461 7.75 -14.06 25.15
CA SER A 461 6.93 -14.71 26.18
C SER A 461 5.73 -15.42 25.56
N LYS A 462 5.62 -16.74 25.81
CA LYS A 462 4.43 -17.53 25.45
C LYS A 462 3.17 -16.91 26.02
N GLU A 463 3.14 -16.63 27.32
CA GLU A 463 1.97 -16.08 28.02
C GLU A 463 1.53 -14.74 27.44
N TRP A 464 2.50 -13.86 27.11
CA TRP A 464 2.19 -12.56 26.53
C TRP A 464 1.60 -12.71 25.13
N THR A 465 2.28 -13.45 24.26
CA THR A 465 1.91 -13.56 22.84
C THR A 465 0.64 -14.38 22.62
N GLU A 466 0.34 -15.35 23.47
CA GLU A 466 -0.96 -16.03 23.47
C GLU A 466 -2.11 -15.05 23.79
N LYS A 467 -1.88 -14.14 24.72
CA LYS A 467 -2.90 -13.16 25.15
C LYS A 467 -3.06 -12.02 24.14
N TRP A 468 -1.96 -11.41 23.72
CA TRP A 468 -1.96 -10.13 23.00
C TRP A 468 -1.52 -10.19 21.54
N GLY A 469 -0.97 -11.32 21.09
CA GLY A 469 -0.29 -11.41 19.80
C GLY A 469 1.16 -10.94 19.87
N ASP A 470 1.75 -10.75 18.74
CA ASP A 470 3.11 -10.25 18.54
C ASP A 470 3.17 -8.78 18.10
N GLU A 471 2.02 -8.22 17.75
CA GLU A 471 1.82 -6.81 17.42
C GLU A 471 0.51 -6.30 18.00
N SER A 472 0.34 -4.99 18.17
CA SER A 472 -0.88 -4.43 18.75
C SER A 472 -2.04 -4.31 17.77
N SER A 473 -1.80 -4.53 16.49
CA SER A 473 -2.81 -4.51 15.41
C SER A 473 -2.42 -5.48 14.31
N ILE A 474 -3.38 -6.27 13.83
CA ILE A 474 -3.21 -7.10 12.64
C ILE A 474 -3.06 -6.28 11.35
N MET A 475 -3.34 -4.98 11.42
CA MET A 475 -3.18 -4.04 10.30
C MET A 475 -1.74 -3.54 10.14
N ASP A 476 -0.77 -4.03 10.92
CA ASP A 476 0.65 -3.84 10.66
C ASP A 476 1.17 -4.92 9.69
N TYR A 477 2.38 -4.73 9.22
CA TYR A 477 3.16 -5.71 8.47
C TYR A 477 4.29 -6.30 9.33
N GLY A 478 4.05 -6.55 10.63
CA GLY A 478 5.02 -7.23 11.50
C GLY A 478 5.34 -8.65 11.04
N ARG A 479 4.47 -9.23 10.23
CA ARG A 479 4.58 -10.55 9.60
C ARG A 479 4.54 -11.65 10.63
N PHE A 480 5.71 -12.26 10.92
CA PHE A 480 5.81 -13.39 11.84
C PHE A 480 6.83 -13.06 12.93
N ASN A 481 6.61 -13.59 14.12
CA ASN A 481 7.43 -13.27 15.29
C ASN A 481 8.88 -13.79 15.17
N TYR A 482 9.67 -13.13 14.31
CA TYR A 482 11.09 -13.44 14.09
C TYR A 482 12.00 -13.11 15.28
N VAL A 483 11.50 -12.36 16.25
CA VAL A 483 12.20 -12.06 17.52
C VAL A 483 12.25 -13.28 18.45
N SER A 484 11.22 -14.14 18.38
CA SER A 484 11.15 -15.39 19.13
C SER A 484 12.33 -16.31 18.79
N GLN A 485 12.79 -17.04 19.79
CA GLN A 485 13.91 -17.97 19.66
C GLN A 485 13.46 -19.40 20.00
N PRO A 486 14.15 -20.45 19.50
CA PRO A 486 13.85 -21.81 19.88
C PRO A 486 13.78 -21.99 21.39
N GLY A 487 12.66 -22.56 21.87
CA GLY A 487 12.39 -22.77 23.30
C GLY A 487 11.57 -21.69 23.98
N ASP A 488 11.36 -20.52 23.36
CA ASP A 488 10.49 -19.46 23.93
C ASP A 488 9.01 -19.88 23.97
N GLY A 489 8.56 -20.70 23.02
CA GLY A 489 7.17 -21.14 22.90
C GLY A 489 6.19 -20.02 22.60
N ALA A 490 6.68 -18.87 22.18
CA ALA A 490 5.87 -17.71 21.80
C ALA A 490 5.05 -17.99 20.54
N ARG A 491 3.89 -17.32 20.42
CA ARG A 491 3.07 -17.35 19.21
C ARG A 491 3.85 -16.72 18.05
N LEU A 492 3.76 -17.33 16.87
CA LEU A 492 4.54 -16.95 15.69
C LEU A 492 3.71 -16.24 14.58
N ILE A 493 2.40 -16.43 14.58
CA ILE A 493 1.47 -15.86 13.60
C ILE A 493 0.66 -14.77 14.31
N PRO A 494 0.53 -13.58 13.73
CA PRO A 494 -0.27 -12.49 14.28
C PRO A 494 -1.74 -12.86 14.53
N LYS A 495 -2.41 -12.06 15.30
CA LYS A 495 -3.86 -12.13 15.59
C LYS A 495 -4.39 -10.71 15.84
N LEU A 496 -5.72 -10.57 15.97
CA LEU A 496 -6.31 -9.29 16.39
C LEU A 496 -5.66 -8.82 17.69
N GLY A 497 -5.11 -7.61 17.65
CA GLY A 497 -4.43 -6.98 18.77
C GLY A 497 -5.28 -5.91 19.49
N PRO A 498 -4.78 -5.36 20.60
CA PRO A 498 -5.50 -4.33 21.36
C PRO A 498 -5.95 -3.11 20.56
N TYR A 499 -5.15 -2.70 19.55
CA TYR A 499 -5.50 -1.58 18.68
C TYR A 499 -6.71 -1.89 17.80
N ASP A 500 -6.83 -3.11 17.29
CA ASP A 500 -7.96 -3.50 16.42
C ASP A 500 -9.29 -3.38 17.17
N TYR A 501 -9.34 -3.85 18.42
CA TYR A 501 -10.52 -3.68 19.28
C TYR A 501 -10.84 -2.20 19.54
N PHE A 502 -9.81 -1.41 19.78
CA PHE A 502 -9.93 0.04 20.00
C PHE A 502 -10.42 0.78 18.74
N ALA A 503 -9.89 0.44 17.57
CA ALA A 503 -10.29 1.04 16.31
C ALA A 503 -11.75 0.67 15.97
N ILE A 504 -12.15 -0.59 16.15
CA ILE A 504 -13.55 -1.03 15.96
C ILE A 504 -14.48 -0.30 16.96
N GLU A 505 -14.07 -0.11 18.21
CA GLU A 505 -14.86 0.68 19.18
C GLU A 505 -15.04 2.13 18.71
N TYR A 506 -13.98 2.77 18.21
CA TYR A 506 -14.05 4.12 17.69
C TYR A 506 -14.98 4.23 16.47
N GLY A 507 -14.85 3.31 15.50
CA GLY A 507 -15.60 3.36 14.25
C GLY A 507 -17.05 2.89 14.36
N TYR A 508 -17.29 1.85 15.16
CA TYR A 508 -18.59 1.14 15.18
C TYR A 508 -19.32 1.18 16.54
N GLY A 509 -18.64 1.59 17.61
CA GLY A 509 -19.28 1.67 18.94
C GLY A 509 -20.47 2.64 18.92
N ALA A 510 -21.61 2.22 19.47
CA ALA A 510 -22.78 3.07 19.58
C ALA A 510 -22.55 4.19 20.61
N ILE A 511 -22.91 5.43 20.27
CA ILE A 511 -22.86 6.58 21.17
C ILE A 511 -24.31 6.97 21.50
N PRO A 512 -24.79 6.59 22.67
CA PRO A 512 -26.20 6.80 23.04
C PRO A 512 -26.57 8.28 23.02
N GLY A 513 -27.70 8.60 22.40
CA GLY A 513 -28.27 9.94 22.37
C GLY A 513 -27.73 10.87 21.29
N ALA A 514 -26.67 10.50 20.60
CA ALA A 514 -26.14 11.28 19.47
C ALA A 514 -27.12 11.24 18.29
N LYS A 515 -27.39 12.40 17.71
CA LYS A 515 -28.27 12.60 16.53
C LYS A 515 -27.53 13.22 15.37
N THR A 516 -26.41 13.83 15.62
CA THR A 516 -25.53 14.47 14.62
C THR A 516 -24.09 14.04 14.82
N PRO A 517 -23.23 14.16 13.80
CA PRO A 517 -21.79 13.89 13.94
C PRO A 517 -21.14 14.71 15.07
N ALA A 518 -21.60 15.94 15.30
CA ALA A 518 -21.09 16.82 16.36
C ALA A 518 -21.39 16.30 17.77
N ASP A 519 -22.55 15.64 17.96
CA ASP A 519 -22.91 15.05 19.24
C ASP A 519 -21.99 13.90 19.66
N GLU A 520 -21.39 13.21 18.69
CA GLU A 520 -20.46 12.10 18.95
C GLU A 520 -19.06 12.58 19.40
N VAL A 521 -18.65 13.81 19.05
CA VAL A 521 -17.28 14.32 19.24
C VAL A 521 -16.75 14.19 20.66
N PRO A 522 -17.50 14.53 21.73
CA PRO A 522 -16.99 14.38 23.09
C PRO A 522 -16.64 12.93 23.45
N ALA A 523 -17.48 11.98 23.07
CA ALA A 523 -17.27 10.56 23.33
C ALA A 523 -16.12 10.00 22.49
N LEU A 524 -16.06 10.35 21.19
CA LEU A 524 -14.99 9.94 20.30
C LEU A 524 -13.63 10.47 20.77
N LYS A 525 -13.55 11.73 21.20
CA LYS A 525 -12.33 12.30 21.81
C LYS A 525 -11.93 11.55 23.09
N ALA A 526 -12.89 11.17 23.94
CA ALA A 526 -12.58 10.38 25.13
C ALA A 526 -12.00 9.00 24.79
N ILE A 527 -12.54 8.35 23.74
CA ILE A 527 -11.99 7.09 23.22
C ILE A 527 -10.56 7.33 22.70
N ALA A 528 -10.36 8.26 21.78
CA ALA A 528 -9.06 8.57 21.18
C ALA A 528 -8.00 8.98 22.22
N ASN A 529 -8.38 9.68 23.28
CA ASN A 529 -7.47 10.12 24.34
C ASN A 529 -6.80 8.95 25.09
N ARG A 530 -7.38 7.75 25.10
CA ARG A 530 -6.79 6.58 25.76
C ARG A 530 -5.40 6.21 25.24
N GLN A 531 -5.11 6.53 23.95
CA GLN A 531 -3.80 6.28 23.35
C GLN A 531 -2.65 7.06 24.03
N THR A 532 -2.93 8.16 24.73
CA THR A 532 -1.90 8.95 25.43
C THR A 532 -1.30 8.18 26.60
N GLN A 533 -2.10 7.36 27.26
CA GLN A 533 -1.70 6.55 28.43
C GLN A 533 -1.38 5.09 28.07
N ASN A 534 -1.96 4.58 26.98
CA ASN A 534 -1.75 3.19 26.56
C ASN A 534 -1.09 3.14 25.16
N PRO A 535 0.21 2.85 25.09
CA PRO A 535 0.94 2.75 23.82
C PRO A 535 0.36 1.72 22.84
N MET A 536 -0.33 0.68 23.34
CA MET A 536 -0.94 -0.36 22.50
C MET A 536 -2.08 0.18 21.63
N LEU A 537 -2.57 1.39 21.89
CA LEU A 537 -3.67 2.03 21.16
C LEU A 537 -3.19 3.11 20.18
N ARG A 538 -1.88 3.22 19.94
CA ARG A 538 -1.31 4.25 19.07
C ARG A 538 -1.41 3.83 17.62
N PHE A 539 -1.68 4.84 16.80
CA PHE A 539 -1.68 4.74 15.34
C PHE A 539 -0.48 5.47 14.74
N GLY A 540 0.03 4.95 13.63
CA GLY A 540 1.04 5.64 12.84
C GLY A 540 1.21 5.03 11.45
N ASN A 541 1.18 5.89 10.44
CA ASN A 541 1.55 5.53 9.08
C ASN A 541 3.06 5.26 8.99
N GLN A 542 3.48 4.52 7.97
CA GLN A 542 4.89 4.27 7.70
C GLN A 542 5.70 5.57 7.62
N SER A 543 6.87 5.59 8.26
CA SER A 543 7.79 6.72 8.21
C SER A 543 9.24 6.24 8.13
N PRO A 544 10.03 6.69 7.14
CA PRO A 544 11.42 6.29 7.01
C PRO A 544 12.34 6.92 8.09
N GLU A 545 11.82 7.85 8.86
CA GLU A 545 12.55 8.63 9.87
C GLU A 545 12.23 8.19 11.30
N ASP A 546 11.12 7.51 11.49
CA ASP A 546 10.67 7.04 12.80
C ASP A 546 10.90 5.52 12.91
N PRO A 547 11.85 5.06 13.77
CA PRO A 547 12.13 3.64 13.93
C PRO A 547 10.97 2.85 14.58
N THR A 548 9.93 3.53 15.04
CA THR A 548 8.74 2.89 15.61
C THR A 548 7.58 2.77 14.61
N ARG A 549 7.82 3.12 13.34
CA ARG A 549 6.80 3.09 12.27
C ARG A 549 7.40 2.56 10.97
N GLN A 550 8.08 1.43 11.08
CA GLN A 550 8.66 0.75 9.94
C GLN A 550 7.68 -0.31 9.42
N SER A 551 7.91 -0.80 8.21
CA SER A 551 7.19 -1.94 7.66
C SER A 551 8.03 -3.20 7.87
N GLU A 552 7.39 -4.28 8.31
CA GLU A 552 7.98 -5.61 8.47
C GLU A 552 9.04 -5.71 9.59
N ASP A 553 9.06 -4.73 10.50
CA ASP A 553 9.85 -4.77 11.73
C ASP A 553 9.01 -5.34 12.91
N LEU A 554 9.67 -5.60 14.03
CA LEU A 554 9.01 -6.09 15.23
C LEU A 554 9.81 -5.70 16.48
N GLY A 555 9.09 -5.24 17.52
CA GLY A 555 9.65 -4.94 18.83
C GLY A 555 10.07 -3.47 19.03
N ASP A 556 10.18 -3.10 20.31
CA ASP A 556 10.52 -1.74 20.78
C ASP A 556 12.00 -1.35 20.62
N ASP A 557 12.83 -2.29 20.15
CA ASP A 557 14.25 -2.10 19.90
C ASP A 557 14.69 -2.79 18.61
N SER A 558 14.71 -2.03 17.51
CA SER A 558 15.07 -2.54 16.17
C SER A 558 16.49 -3.14 16.12
N VAL A 559 17.42 -2.68 16.98
CA VAL A 559 18.79 -3.22 17.02
C VAL A 559 18.80 -4.62 17.60
N GLU A 560 18.12 -4.83 18.74
CA GLU A 560 18.04 -6.15 19.38
C GLU A 560 17.13 -7.10 18.61
N ALA A 561 16.02 -6.61 18.06
CA ALA A 561 15.15 -7.39 17.17
C ALA A 561 15.93 -7.95 15.98
N THR A 562 16.70 -7.09 15.29
CA THR A 562 17.58 -7.51 14.20
C THR A 562 18.63 -8.53 14.64
N ARG A 563 19.25 -8.36 15.81
CA ARG A 563 20.21 -9.37 16.33
C ARG A 563 19.56 -10.76 16.49
N LEU A 564 18.33 -10.80 16.97
CA LEU A 564 17.59 -12.04 17.18
C LEU A 564 17.13 -12.65 15.86
N GLY A 565 16.64 -11.84 14.93
CA GLY A 565 16.27 -12.27 13.60
C GLY A 565 17.47 -12.83 12.82
N LEU A 566 18.61 -12.15 12.84
CA LEU A 566 19.86 -12.66 12.22
C LEU A 566 20.28 -14.01 12.80
N LYS A 567 20.08 -14.25 14.12
CA LYS A 567 20.32 -15.59 14.72
C LYS A 567 19.38 -16.66 14.16
N ASN A 568 18.12 -16.33 13.91
CA ASN A 568 17.19 -17.25 13.25
C ASN A 568 17.60 -17.53 11.81
N ILE A 569 18.00 -16.51 11.07
CA ILE A 569 18.51 -16.62 9.70
C ILE A 569 19.76 -17.53 9.67
N ASP A 570 20.71 -17.39 10.60
CA ASP A 570 21.89 -18.27 10.71
C ASP A 570 21.46 -19.74 10.92
N ARG A 571 20.43 -20.00 11.72
CA ARG A 571 19.91 -21.36 11.93
C ARG A 571 19.27 -21.92 10.66
N VAL A 572 18.45 -21.11 9.95
CA VAL A 572 17.85 -21.52 8.68
C VAL A 572 18.91 -21.90 7.67
N MET A 573 19.97 -21.10 7.55
CA MET A 573 21.11 -21.39 6.69
C MET A 573 21.82 -22.70 7.03
N GLY A 574 21.79 -23.11 8.31
CA GLY A 574 22.37 -24.37 8.79
C GLY A 574 21.68 -25.62 8.23
N TYR A 575 20.38 -25.55 7.91
CA TYR A 575 19.60 -26.67 7.37
C TYR A 575 18.96 -26.39 6.00
N LEU A 576 19.24 -25.25 5.37
CA LEU A 576 18.60 -24.79 4.13
C LEU A 576 18.64 -25.85 3.00
N VAL A 577 19.80 -26.44 2.75
CA VAL A 577 19.94 -27.47 1.73
C VAL A 577 19.06 -28.69 2.01
N LYS A 578 19.02 -29.12 3.29
CA LYS A 578 18.17 -30.25 3.72
C LYS A 578 16.69 -29.93 3.61
N ALA A 579 16.31 -28.68 3.85
CA ALA A 579 14.93 -28.22 3.79
C ALA A 579 14.40 -28.09 2.35
N ALA A 580 15.23 -27.59 1.42
CA ALA A 580 14.79 -27.14 0.11
C ALA A 580 15.29 -28.02 -1.06
N ALA A 581 16.37 -28.77 -0.94
CA ALA A 581 16.85 -29.66 -2.01
C ALA A 581 16.25 -31.07 -1.87
N LYS A 582 15.64 -31.55 -2.95
CA LYS A 582 15.07 -32.91 -3.00
C LYS A 582 15.87 -33.79 -3.97
N PRO A 583 16.09 -35.08 -3.61
CA PRO A 583 16.78 -36.02 -4.52
C PRO A 583 16.03 -36.14 -5.86
N GLY A 584 16.77 -35.94 -6.96
CA GLY A 584 16.20 -36.07 -8.31
C GLY A 584 15.57 -34.79 -8.87
N GLU A 585 15.43 -33.73 -8.10
CA GLU A 585 14.97 -32.42 -8.54
C GLU A 585 16.19 -31.48 -8.76
N ASP A 586 16.00 -30.43 -9.54
CA ASP A 586 17.00 -29.35 -9.69
C ASP A 586 17.11 -28.52 -8.40
N TYR A 587 17.92 -27.46 -8.44
CA TYR A 587 18.13 -26.60 -7.29
C TYR A 587 17.30 -25.30 -7.30
N GLU A 588 16.22 -25.22 -8.07
CA GLU A 588 15.39 -24.04 -8.18
C GLU A 588 14.77 -23.63 -6.82
N ILE A 589 14.16 -24.61 -6.12
CA ILE A 589 13.57 -24.37 -4.77
C ILE A 589 14.66 -23.94 -3.78
N LEU A 590 15.87 -24.51 -3.87
CA LEU A 590 16.99 -24.11 -3.01
C LEU A 590 17.45 -22.69 -3.29
N ALA A 591 17.55 -22.32 -4.58
CA ALA A 591 17.92 -20.97 -5.01
C ALA A 591 16.91 -19.94 -4.52
N GLU A 592 15.61 -20.23 -4.69
CA GLU A 592 14.53 -19.37 -4.21
C GLU A 592 14.57 -19.21 -2.68
N ALA A 593 14.67 -20.29 -1.94
CA ALA A 593 14.75 -20.27 -0.48
C ALA A 593 16.00 -19.49 0.02
N TYR A 594 17.14 -19.66 -0.65
CA TYR A 594 18.36 -18.88 -0.35
C TYR A 594 18.12 -17.38 -0.59
N ASN A 595 17.55 -17.02 -1.72
CA ASN A 595 17.27 -15.61 -2.05
C ASN A 595 16.29 -15.00 -1.06
N THR A 596 15.25 -15.75 -0.66
CA THR A 596 14.28 -15.33 0.38
C THR A 596 14.97 -15.06 1.72
N VAL A 597 15.81 -15.97 2.18
CA VAL A 597 16.57 -15.82 3.45
C VAL A 597 17.53 -14.64 3.39
N MET A 598 18.22 -14.44 2.26
CA MET A 598 19.10 -13.27 2.06
C MET A 598 18.33 -11.96 1.94
N GLY A 599 17.16 -11.97 1.31
CA GLY A 599 16.22 -10.86 1.28
C GLY A 599 15.74 -10.46 2.67
N GLN A 600 15.35 -11.43 3.49
CA GLN A 600 14.96 -11.23 4.89
C GLN A 600 16.08 -10.60 5.71
N ARG A 601 17.32 -11.14 5.57
CA ARG A 601 18.50 -10.54 6.22
C ARG A 601 18.69 -9.07 5.85
N GLY A 602 18.57 -8.76 4.57
CA GLY A 602 18.67 -7.38 4.08
C GLY A 602 17.57 -6.47 4.63
N MET A 603 16.37 -7.00 4.82
CA MET A 603 15.22 -6.28 5.38
C MET A 603 15.43 -5.94 6.85
N GLU A 604 15.78 -6.91 7.67
CA GLU A 604 16.06 -6.71 9.10
C GLU A 604 17.18 -5.69 9.33
N LEU A 605 18.25 -5.72 8.53
CA LEU A 605 19.31 -4.72 8.57
C LEU A 605 18.82 -3.31 8.17
N ARG A 606 17.84 -3.20 7.27
CA ARG A 606 17.25 -1.90 6.88
C ARG A 606 16.43 -1.26 7.99
N HIS A 607 15.74 -2.02 8.83
CA HIS A 607 14.96 -1.47 9.95
C HIS A 607 15.83 -0.61 10.90
N VAL A 608 17.07 -1.04 11.11
CA VAL A 608 18.03 -0.32 11.98
C VAL A 608 18.45 1.03 11.40
N LEU A 609 18.27 1.25 10.09
CA LEU A 609 18.65 2.50 9.44
C LEU A 609 17.85 3.70 9.97
N ALA A 610 16.57 3.51 10.29
CA ALA A 610 15.70 4.53 10.84
C ALA A 610 16.14 5.01 12.25
N VAL A 611 16.91 4.19 12.97
CA VAL A 611 17.42 4.53 14.31
C VAL A 611 18.44 5.68 14.25
N VAL A 612 19.31 5.72 13.22
CA VAL A 612 20.36 6.73 13.09
C VAL A 612 19.78 8.03 12.54
N GLY A 613 19.89 9.12 13.30
CA GLY A 613 19.25 10.41 12.99
C GLY A 613 17.73 10.33 12.99
N GLY A 614 17.18 9.34 13.70
CA GLY A 614 15.74 9.07 13.78
C GLY A 614 14.99 10.03 14.70
N MET A 615 13.67 10.15 14.43
CA MET A 615 12.75 11.00 15.17
C MET A 615 11.46 10.23 15.46
N ILE A 616 11.13 10.05 16.73
CA ILE A 616 9.92 9.32 17.17
C ILE A 616 8.77 10.33 17.29
N GLU A 617 7.65 10.02 16.62
CA GLU A 617 6.43 10.81 16.71
C GLU A 617 5.45 10.22 17.73
N ASN A 618 4.90 11.04 18.61
CA ASN A 618 3.94 10.63 19.65
C ASN A 618 2.47 10.90 19.29
N ASN A 619 2.19 11.72 18.28
CA ASN A 619 0.86 12.09 17.79
C ASN A 619 -0.11 12.50 18.92
N GLN A 620 0.27 13.50 19.72
CA GLN A 620 -0.56 14.04 20.79
C GLN A 620 -1.18 15.37 20.38
N HIS A 621 -2.43 15.58 20.74
CA HIS A 621 -3.11 16.87 20.56
C HIS A 621 -2.77 17.85 21.68
N ALA A 622 -2.97 19.15 21.43
CA ALA A 622 -2.72 20.21 22.41
C ALA A 622 -3.51 19.94 23.72
N GLY A 623 -2.86 20.15 24.85
CA GLY A 623 -3.42 19.89 26.17
C GLY A 623 -3.36 18.43 26.63
N GLN A 624 -2.75 17.53 25.85
CA GLN A 624 -2.60 16.11 26.20
C GLN A 624 -1.16 15.81 26.63
N GLY A 625 -1.02 15.36 27.87
CA GLY A 625 0.29 14.97 28.42
C GLY A 625 1.29 16.12 28.54
N THR A 626 2.52 15.77 28.89
CA THR A 626 3.65 16.68 29.02
C THR A 626 4.71 16.47 27.93
N GLN A 627 4.48 15.48 27.05
CA GLN A 627 5.46 15.09 26.04
C GLN A 627 5.32 15.92 24.76
N VAL A 628 6.43 16.19 24.15
CA VAL A 628 6.47 16.77 22.80
C VAL A 628 6.11 15.71 21.75
N ASN A 629 5.57 16.14 20.62
CA ASN A 629 5.19 15.20 19.56
C ASN A 629 6.39 14.53 18.87
N TYR A 630 7.53 15.21 18.81
CA TYR A 630 8.72 14.68 18.13
C TYR A 630 9.89 14.60 19.12
N THR A 631 10.43 13.38 19.29
CA THR A 631 11.55 13.10 20.19
C THR A 631 12.68 12.43 19.40
N PRO A 632 13.92 12.97 19.45
CA PRO A 632 15.05 12.33 18.79
C PRO A 632 15.38 10.96 19.43
N VAL A 633 15.79 10.02 18.60
CA VAL A 633 16.28 8.72 19.08
C VAL A 633 17.51 8.95 19.96
N PRO A 634 17.58 8.35 21.17
CA PRO A 634 18.72 8.55 22.08
C PRO A 634 20.06 8.17 21.44
N ALA A 635 21.09 8.96 21.67
CA ALA A 635 22.43 8.79 21.08
C ALA A 635 23.02 7.36 21.32
N GLY A 636 22.76 6.79 22.50
CA GLY A 636 23.19 5.42 22.81
C GLY A 636 22.58 4.36 21.87
N LYS A 637 21.31 4.51 21.50
CA LYS A 637 20.64 3.61 20.53
C LYS A 637 21.20 3.81 19.11
N GLN A 638 21.44 5.08 18.71
CA GLN A 638 22.03 5.38 17.40
C GLN A 638 23.44 4.79 17.26
N ARG A 639 24.26 4.91 18.30
CA ARG A 639 25.60 4.27 18.32
C ARG A 639 25.52 2.74 18.32
N ALA A 640 24.55 2.15 19.01
CA ALA A 640 24.32 0.71 18.98
C ALA A 640 23.93 0.21 17.57
N ALA A 641 23.16 1.01 16.83
CA ALA A 641 22.78 0.73 15.45
C ALA A 641 24.02 0.70 14.52
N VAL A 642 24.90 1.70 14.60
CA VAL A 642 26.13 1.74 13.79
C VAL A 642 27.08 0.62 14.18
N ARG A 643 27.16 0.30 15.47
CA ARG A 643 27.94 -0.87 15.95
C ARG A 643 27.42 -2.17 15.35
N LEU A 644 26.11 -2.37 15.33
CA LEU A 644 25.50 -3.54 14.68
C LEU A 644 25.92 -3.67 13.21
N TYR A 645 25.89 -2.56 12.46
CA TYR A 645 26.37 -2.57 11.07
C TYR A 645 27.85 -2.90 10.96
N ASN A 646 28.68 -2.35 11.82
CA ASN A 646 30.11 -2.65 11.83
C ASN A 646 30.40 -4.13 12.14
N GLU A 647 29.57 -4.77 12.98
CA GLU A 647 29.70 -6.18 13.37
C GLU A 647 29.08 -7.15 12.35
N GLN A 648 27.89 -6.87 11.84
CA GLN A 648 27.06 -7.83 11.10
C GLN A 648 27.01 -7.60 9.59
N LEU A 649 27.31 -6.39 9.12
CA LEU A 649 27.20 -6.03 7.71
C LEU A 649 28.55 -5.64 7.09
N PHE A 650 29.29 -4.75 7.74
CA PHE A 650 30.53 -4.20 7.19
C PHE A 650 31.74 -5.12 7.37
N GLN A 651 31.62 -6.22 8.08
CA GLN A 651 32.55 -7.34 8.02
C GLN A 651 32.28 -8.22 6.79
N THR A 652 33.17 -9.13 6.45
CA THR A 652 32.89 -10.15 5.44
C THR A 652 31.78 -11.08 5.94
N PRO A 653 30.58 -11.07 5.32
CA PRO A 653 29.43 -11.78 5.85
C PRO A 653 29.54 -13.28 5.52
N ALA A 654 30.06 -14.08 6.47
CA ALA A 654 30.23 -15.52 6.32
C ALA A 654 28.93 -16.24 5.90
N ILE A 655 27.78 -15.71 6.33
CA ILE A 655 26.46 -16.26 5.96
C ILE A 655 26.17 -16.15 4.46
N MET A 656 26.63 -15.10 3.79
CA MET A 656 26.47 -14.92 2.35
C MET A 656 27.57 -15.65 1.57
N VAL A 657 28.78 -15.78 2.14
CA VAL A 657 29.91 -16.43 1.49
C VAL A 657 29.86 -17.93 1.79
N ARG A 658 28.89 -18.62 1.19
CA ARG A 658 28.60 -20.05 1.35
C ARG A 658 28.74 -20.80 0.02
N PRO A 659 29.96 -21.06 -0.45
CA PRO A 659 30.18 -21.75 -1.73
C PRO A 659 29.61 -23.19 -1.75
N ASP A 660 29.47 -23.83 -0.61
CA ASP A 660 28.82 -25.13 -0.44
C ASP A 660 27.31 -25.12 -0.77
N ILE A 661 26.69 -23.95 -0.71
CA ILE A 661 25.29 -23.72 -1.08
C ILE A 661 25.20 -23.09 -2.47
N THR A 662 25.83 -21.93 -2.64
CA THR A 662 25.64 -21.09 -3.82
C THR A 662 26.13 -21.70 -5.12
N ARG A 663 27.23 -22.50 -5.09
CA ARG A 663 27.72 -23.20 -6.27
C ARG A 663 26.79 -24.30 -6.82
N LYS A 664 25.72 -24.62 -6.10
CA LYS A 664 24.68 -25.54 -6.57
C LYS A 664 23.78 -24.93 -7.63
N PHE A 665 23.61 -23.61 -7.62
CA PHE A 665 22.70 -22.89 -8.52
C PHE A 665 23.29 -21.61 -9.12
N ASN A 666 24.43 -21.11 -8.62
CA ASN A 666 25.06 -19.91 -9.15
C ASN A 666 26.59 -20.04 -9.19
N PRO A 667 27.24 -19.84 -10.34
CA PRO A 667 28.68 -19.95 -10.50
C PRO A 667 29.48 -18.75 -9.94
N SER A 668 28.84 -17.55 -9.83
CA SER A 668 29.48 -16.29 -9.47
C SER A 668 28.48 -15.28 -8.88
N GLY A 669 28.91 -14.05 -8.58
CA GLY A 669 28.03 -12.95 -8.17
C GLY A 669 27.93 -12.71 -6.66
N ILE A 670 28.52 -13.56 -5.82
CA ILE A 670 28.47 -13.37 -4.34
C ILE A 670 29.12 -12.04 -3.95
N ALA A 671 30.23 -11.66 -4.59
CA ALA A 671 30.92 -10.41 -4.25
C ALA A 671 30.04 -9.18 -4.55
N ASP A 672 29.31 -9.21 -5.65
CA ASP A 672 28.41 -8.11 -6.04
C ASP A 672 27.20 -8.04 -5.11
N ALA A 673 26.62 -9.18 -4.72
CA ALA A 673 25.51 -9.23 -3.76
C ALA A 673 25.92 -8.70 -2.38
N VAL A 674 27.10 -9.05 -1.90
CA VAL A 674 27.66 -8.52 -0.64
C VAL A 674 27.85 -7.00 -0.75
N LEU A 675 28.46 -6.55 -1.84
CA LEU A 675 28.70 -5.12 -2.06
C LEU A 675 27.40 -4.34 -2.15
N ALA A 676 26.39 -4.84 -2.87
CA ALA A 676 25.08 -4.20 -2.98
C ALA A 676 24.41 -4.03 -1.60
N SER A 677 24.45 -5.07 -0.76
CA SER A 677 23.90 -5.02 0.60
C SER A 677 24.64 -3.97 1.46
N GLN A 678 25.97 -3.94 1.40
CA GLN A 678 26.80 -3.01 2.18
C GLN A 678 26.67 -1.56 1.71
N SER A 679 26.71 -1.33 0.39
CA SER A 679 26.65 0.01 -0.20
C SER A 679 25.28 0.67 -0.01
N GLY A 680 24.20 -0.11 -0.07
CA GLY A 680 22.85 0.40 0.17
C GLY A 680 22.68 0.99 1.58
N ILE A 681 23.14 0.30 2.60
CA ILE A 681 23.09 0.78 3.99
C ILE A 681 24.08 1.94 4.20
N LEU A 682 25.32 1.84 3.70
CA LEU A 682 26.29 2.93 3.82
C LEU A 682 25.77 4.23 3.20
N SER A 683 25.22 4.17 2.00
CA SER A 683 24.61 5.34 1.34
C SER A 683 23.42 5.89 2.11
N GLY A 684 22.59 5.02 2.67
CA GLY A 684 21.46 5.41 3.54
C GLY A 684 21.89 6.12 4.82
N LEU A 685 22.98 5.65 5.45
CA LEU A 685 23.51 6.27 6.66
C LEU A 685 24.03 7.69 6.43
N VAL A 686 24.60 7.96 5.26
CA VAL A 686 25.17 9.27 4.92
C VAL A 686 24.29 10.09 3.98
N GLN A 687 23.00 9.79 3.89
CA GLN A 687 22.03 10.56 3.10
C GLN A 687 21.91 11.99 3.63
N ASP A 688 21.85 12.99 2.74
CA ASP A 688 21.90 14.40 3.11
C ASP A 688 20.76 14.82 4.04
N SER A 689 19.53 14.32 3.84
CA SER A 689 18.40 14.60 4.73
C SER A 689 18.63 14.09 6.15
N ARG A 690 19.26 12.91 6.30
CA ARG A 690 19.65 12.35 7.61
C ARG A 690 20.73 13.17 8.28
N LEU A 691 21.79 13.49 7.55
CA LEU A 691 22.89 14.31 8.08
C LEU A 691 22.38 15.68 8.52
N LYS A 692 21.48 16.30 7.75
CA LYS A 692 20.84 17.56 8.12
C LYS A 692 20.08 17.46 9.43
N ARG A 693 19.21 16.42 9.59
CA ARG A 693 18.50 16.21 10.86
C ARG A 693 19.44 16.00 12.04
N MET A 694 20.53 15.26 11.85
CA MET A 694 21.53 15.03 12.91
C MET A 694 22.21 16.35 13.31
N SER A 695 22.57 17.21 12.35
CA SER A 695 23.13 18.54 12.64
C SER A 695 22.12 19.46 13.37
N GLU A 696 20.84 19.41 13.00
CA GLU A 696 19.78 20.12 13.72
C GLU A 696 19.61 19.60 15.16
N GLN A 697 19.63 18.29 15.37
CA GLN A 697 19.58 17.68 16.70
C GLN A 697 20.80 18.07 17.54
N GLU A 698 22.01 18.10 16.94
CA GLU A 698 23.22 18.57 17.60
C GLU A 698 23.09 20.02 18.04
N ALA A 699 22.59 20.92 17.19
CA ALA A 699 22.37 22.33 17.51
C ALA A 699 21.37 22.51 18.66
N LEU A 700 20.30 21.71 18.72
CA LEU A 700 19.26 21.78 19.75
C LEU A 700 19.69 21.14 21.08
N THR A 701 20.48 20.06 21.04
CA THR A 701 20.87 19.26 22.22
C THR A 701 22.35 18.84 22.16
N PRO A 702 23.31 19.78 22.15
CA PRO A 702 24.72 19.54 21.83
C PRO A 702 25.41 18.55 22.79
N LYS A 703 24.94 18.44 24.04
CA LYS A 703 25.56 17.56 25.05
C LYS A 703 25.08 16.10 24.94
N SER A 704 23.96 15.82 24.27
CA SER A 704 23.30 14.50 24.24
C SER A 704 23.09 13.96 22.83
N ALA A 705 23.36 14.75 21.79
CA ALA A 705 23.19 14.31 20.40
C ALA A 705 24.26 13.28 19.98
N TYR A 706 23.88 12.37 19.10
CA TYR A 706 24.81 11.58 18.29
C TYR A 706 25.10 12.37 17.03
N THR A 707 26.30 12.93 16.94
CA THR A 707 26.63 13.93 15.91
C THR A 707 27.03 13.27 14.59
N VAL A 708 27.00 14.04 13.50
CA VAL A 708 27.52 13.59 12.18
C VAL A 708 29.01 13.21 12.30
N ALA A 709 29.78 13.92 13.10
CA ALA A 709 31.19 13.60 13.37
C ALA A 709 31.32 12.21 14.03
N ASN A 710 30.49 11.90 15.04
CA ASN A 710 30.48 10.57 15.66
C ASN A 710 30.13 9.46 14.67
N LEU A 711 29.09 9.67 13.83
CA LEU A 711 28.70 8.72 12.80
C LEU A 711 29.84 8.43 11.84
N PHE A 712 30.50 9.46 11.32
CA PHE A 712 31.59 9.32 10.34
C PHE A 712 32.81 8.62 10.95
N ASP A 713 33.13 8.92 12.19
CA ASP A 713 34.23 8.26 12.91
C ASP A 713 33.92 6.79 13.21
N ASP A 714 32.70 6.47 13.68
CA ASP A 714 32.28 5.10 13.96
C ASP A 714 32.26 4.25 12.66
N LEU A 715 31.78 4.82 11.53
CA LEU A 715 31.81 4.14 10.22
C LEU A 715 33.25 3.93 9.72
N ARG A 716 34.11 4.99 9.76
CA ARG A 716 35.53 4.90 9.35
C ARG A 716 36.24 3.82 10.16
N THR A 717 36.09 3.84 11.48
CA THR A 717 36.77 2.89 12.38
C THR A 717 36.34 1.45 12.10
N GLY A 718 35.04 1.19 11.88
CA GLY A 718 34.53 -0.15 11.60
C GLY A 718 34.91 -0.67 10.22
N ILE A 719 34.77 0.19 9.17
CA ILE A 719 35.05 -0.19 7.78
C ILE A 719 36.54 -0.33 7.50
N PHE A 720 37.40 0.31 8.27
CA PHE A 720 38.85 0.26 8.12
C PHE A 720 39.55 -0.36 9.34
N SER A 721 38.87 -1.27 10.03
CA SER A 721 39.38 -1.90 11.26
C SER A 721 40.69 -2.68 11.05
N GLU A 722 40.99 -3.14 9.85
CA GLU A 722 42.24 -3.85 9.54
C GLU A 722 43.48 -2.93 9.59
N LEU A 723 43.33 -1.60 9.39
CA LEU A 723 44.45 -0.67 9.31
C LEU A 723 45.23 -0.52 10.63
N VAL A 724 44.63 -0.88 11.78
CA VAL A 724 45.33 -0.85 13.08
C VAL A 724 46.24 -2.04 13.29
N SER A 725 46.08 -3.12 12.49
CA SER A 725 46.90 -4.30 12.60
C SER A 725 48.37 -4.01 12.27
N ALA A 726 49.30 -4.71 12.97
CA ALA A 726 50.74 -4.66 12.64
C ALA A 726 51.02 -5.21 11.24
N LYS A 727 50.20 -6.15 10.75
CA LYS A 727 50.26 -6.73 9.40
C LYS A 727 48.86 -6.75 8.82
N PRO A 728 48.38 -5.63 8.24
CA PRO A 728 47.01 -5.54 7.73
C PRO A 728 46.82 -6.51 6.56
N VAL A 729 45.66 -7.21 6.58
CA VAL A 729 45.18 -8.08 5.50
C VAL A 729 43.76 -7.67 5.22
N VAL A 730 43.44 -7.30 3.97
CA VAL A 730 42.13 -6.86 3.54
C VAL A 730 41.63 -7.81 2.46
N ASP A 731 40.61 -8.57 2.76
CA ASP A 731 40.01 -9.51 1.80
C ASP A 731 39.23 -8.79 0.67
N LEU A 732 38.74 -9.56 -0.32
CA LEU A 732 38.03 -9.03 -1.48
C LEU A 732 36.82 -8.18 -1.11
N TYR A 733 35.99 -8.69 -0.19
CA TYR A 733 34.71 -8.05 0.17
C TYR A 733 34.95 -6.73 0.90
N ARG A 734 35.92 -6.73 1.78
CA ARG A 734 36.37 -5.54 2.52
C ARG A 734 37.03 -4.51 1.58
N ARG A 735 37.85 -4.94 0.62
CA ARG A 735 38.42 -4.03 -0.40
C ARG A 735 37.32 -3.32 -1.21
N ASN A 736 36.25 -4.06 -1.59
CA ASN A 736 35.14 -3.47 -2.33
C ASN A 736 34.40 -2.44 -1.48
N LEU A 737 34.09 -2.75 -0.23
CA LEU A 737 33.45 -1.83 0.72
C LEU A 737 34.30 -0.58 0.98
N GLN A 738 35.61 -0.74 1.17
CA GLN A 738 36.53 0.39 1.43
C GLN A 738 36.62 1.35 0.23
N ARG A 739 36.61 0.84 -1.01
CA ARG A 739 36.52 1.68 -2.22
C ARG A 739 35.18 2.42 -2.27
N THR A 740 34.11 1.72 -1.97
CA THR A 740 32.75 2.32 -1.93
C THR A 740 32.67 3.41 -0.86
N PHE A 741 33.30 3.23 0.31
CA PHE A 741 33.35 4.26 1.33
C PHE A 741 34.02 5.55 0.79
N VAL A 742 35.21 5.42 0.17
CA VAL A 742 35.95 6.56 -0.37
C VAL A 742 35.12 7.27 -1.46
N SER A 743 34.51 6.53 -2.36
CA SER A 743 33.63 7.08 -3.40
C SER A 743 32.40 7.79 -2.81
N THR A 744 31.72 7.18 -1.84
CA THR A 744 30.54 7.74 -1.16
C THR A 744 30.88 9.04 -0.43
N PHE A 745 31.97 9.07 0.32
CA PHE A 745 32.44 10.25 1.05
C PHE A 745 32.99 11.33 0.10
N GLY A 746 33.62 10.92 -0.99
CA GLY A 746 34.03 11.84 -2.07
C GLY A 746 32.84 12.57 -2.68
N GLY A 747 31.72 11.85 -2.93
CA GLY A 747 30.46 12.45 -3.38
C GLY A 747 29.90 13.50 -2.42
N LYS A 748 30.18 13.41 -1.10
CA LYS A 748 29.75 14.42 -0.11
C LYS A 748 30.54 15.72 -0.20
N LEU A 749 31.68 15.74 -0.83
CA LEU A 749 32.49 16.97 -0.97
C LEU A 749 31.84 18.01 -1.91
N THR A 750 30.86 17.61 -2.70
CA THR A 750 30.05 18.49 -3.55
C THR A 750 28.73 18.91 -2.89
N ALA A 751 28.35 18.29 -1.77
CA ALA A 751 27.14 18.60 -1.02
C ALA A 751 27.25 19.97 -0.31
N SER A 752 26.15 20.41 0.32
CA SER A 752 26.10 21.60 1.17
C SER A 752 26.04 21.20 2.64
N GLY A 753 26.41 22.14 3.54
CA GLY A 753 26.31 21.96 4.99
C GLY A 753 27.49 21.24 5.64
N ASP A 754 27.34 20.91 6.94
CA ASP A 754 28.39 20.32 7.78
C ASP A 754 28.88 18.96 7.28
N GLY A 755 28.02 18.17 6.66
CA GLY A 755 28.36 16.89 6.05
C GLY A 755 29.55 16.97 5.10
N LYS A 756 29.69 18.08 4.35
CA LYS A 756 30.82 18.33 3.45
C LYS A 756 32.17 18.50 4.22
N SER A 757 32.18 19.37 5.23
CA SER A 757 33.37 19.65 5.99
C SER A 757 33.86 18.44 6.77
N LEU A 758 32.91 17.71 7.38
CA LEU A 758 33.19 16.49 8.13
C LEU A 758 33.64 15.33 7.22
N ALA A 759 33.03 15.18 6.02
CA ALA A 759 33.49 14.19 5.04
C ALA A 759 34.91 14.45 4.56
N ARG A 760 35.23 15.71 4.31
CA ARG A 760 36.63 16.12 3.97
C ARG A 760 37.59 15.75 5.08
N GLN A 761 37.31 16.12 6.34
CA GLN A 761 38.12 15.77 7.48
C GLN A 761 38.28 14.27 7.67
N THR A 762 37.22 13.49 7.47
CA THR A 762 37.23 12.04 7.53
C THR A 762 38.17 11.43 6.47
N LEU A 763 38.09 11.91 5.22
CA LEU A 763 39.00 11.46 4.14
C LEU A 763 40.46 11.85 4.41
N VAL A 764 40.73 13.05 4.95
CA VAL A 764 42.10 13.48 5.35
C VAL A 764 42.66 12.57 6.44
N THR A 765 41.86 12.25 7.47
CA THR A 765 42.26 11.34 8.54
C THR A 765 42.51 9.93 7.97
N LEU A 766 41.60 9.44 7.15
CA LEU A 766 41.71 8.12 6.51
C LEU A 766 42.98 8.03 5.63
N ARG A 767 43.32 9.08 4.87
CA ARG A 767 44.51 9.18 4.06
C ARG A 767 45.78 8.86 4.87
N GLY A 768 45.91 9.48 6.05
CA GLY A 768 47.02 9.23 6.96
C GLY A 768 47.07 7.76 7.44
N GLN A 769 45.94 7.19 7.80
CA GLN A 769 45.82 5.81 8.26
C GLN A 769 46.19 4.81 7.15
N VAL A 770 45.65 5.01 5.92
CA VAL A 770 45.95 4.17 4.76
C VAL A 770 47.43 4.22 4.39
N LYS A 771 48.05 5.42 4.37
CA LYS A 771 49.49 5.61 4.09
C LYS A 771 50.34 4.81 5.08
N ASN A 772 50.01 4.86 6.37
CA ASN A 772 50.76 4.16 7.41
C ASN A 772 50.56 2.64 7.30
N ALA A 773 49.36 2.17 6.94
CA ALA A 773 49.04 0.75 6.80
C ALA A 773 49.68 0.14 5.53
N ALA A 774 49.75 0.86 4.43
CA ALA A 774 50.31 0.41 3.16
C ALA A 774 51.78 -0.04 3.31
N GLY A 775 52.58 0.68 4.15
CA GLY A 775 53.96 0.31 4.44
C GLY A 775 54.09 -0.97 5.28
N ARG A 776 53.02 -1.44 5.96
CA ARG A 776 53.01 -2.63 6.80
C ARG A 776 52.36 -3.85 6.15
N ALA A 777 51.65 -3.67 5.03
CA ALA A 777 50.95 -4.73 4.34
C ALA A 777 51.92 -5.74 3.73
N VAL A 778 51.74 -7.03 4.06
CA VAL A 778 52.67 -8.09 3.62
C VAL A 778 52.19 -8.79 2.34
N ASP A 779 50.87 -8.95 2.15
CA ASP A 779 50.36 -9.59 0.92
C ASP A 779 50.24 -8.58 -0.23
N ARG A 780 50.38 -9.09 -1.45
CA ARG A 780 50.38 -8.26 -2.66
C ARG A 780 49.07 -7.57 -2.93
N ALA A 781 47.93 -8.26 -2.69
CA ALA A 781 46.61 -7.74 -3.01
C ALA A 781 46.22 -6.60 -2.05
N THR A 782 46.48 -6.76 -0.73
CA THR A 782 46.25 -5.71 0.28
C THR A 782 47.12 -4.50 -0.01
N ARG A 783 48.44 -4.69 -0.31
CA ARG A 783 49.34 -3.60 -0.61
C ARG A 783 48.87 -2.81 -1.84
N ALA A 784 48.54 -3.51 -2.95
CA ALA A 784 48.02 -2.87 -4.16
C ALA A 784 46.74 -2.09 -3.89
N HIS A 785 45.82 -2.67 -3.14
CA HIS A 785 44.57 -2.03 -2.73
C HIS A 785 44.79 -0.74 -1.92
N LEU A 786 45.69 -0.78 -0.92
CA LEU A 786 45.94 0.39 -0.07
C LEU A 786 46.64 1.53 -0.84
N HIS A 787 47.51 1.21 -1.82
CA HIS A 787 48.09 2.22 -2.70
C HIS A 787 47.03 2.83 -3.68
N ASP A 788 46.16 2.00 -4.24
CA ASP A 788 45.05 2.44 -5.08
C ASP A 788 44.06 3.33 -4.31
N LEU A 789 43.74 2.92 -3.08
CA LEU A 789 42.86 3.64 -2.19
C LEU A 789 43.44 5.01 -1.79
N LEU A 790 44.74 5.07 -1.54
CA LEU A 790 45.43 6.33 -1.25
C LEU A 790 45.32 7.29 -2.45
N LYS A 791 45.58 6.81 -3.64
CA LYS A 791 45.37 7.59 -4.88
C LYS A 791 43.94 8.07 -5.05
N ALA A 792 42.94 7.16 -4.83
CA ALA A 792 41.51 7.51 -4.91
C ALA A 792 41.12 8.62 -3.90
N ILE A 793 41.66 8.58 -2.67
CA ILE A 793 41.43 9.63 -1.67
C ILE A 793 42.06 10.95 -2.12
N ASP A 794 43.31 10.93 -2.63
CA ASP A 794 43.97 12.12 -3.16
C ASP A 794 43.18 12.76 -4.30
N ASP A 795 42.67 11.97 -5.23
CA ASP A 795 41.84 12.42 -6.35
C ASP A 795 40.53 13.07 -5.86
N GLN A 796 39.87 12.51 -4.83
CA GLN A 796 38.66 13.10 -4.24
C GLN A 796 38.96 14.42 -3.51
N LEU A 797 40.12 14.58 -2.90
CA LEU A 797 40.49 15.76 -2.18
C LEU A 797 41.04 16.90 -3.07
N ASP A 798 41.42 16.62 -4.31
CA ASP A 798 41.90 17.59 -5.29
C ASP A 798 40.76 18.53 -5.74
N PRO A 799 40.90 19.85 -5.54
CA PRO A 799 39.90 20.84 -5.96
C PRO A 799 39.60 20.81 -7.48
N LYS A 800 40.57 20.40 -8.32
CA LYS A 800 40.42 20.38 -9.77
C LYS A 800 39.50 19.26 -10.25
N VAL A 801 39.43 18.15 -9.54
CA VAL A 801 38.59 17.01 -9.85
C VAL A 801 37.14 17.27 -9.38
N SER A 802 36.99 17.92 -8.23
CA SER A 802 35.66 18.21 -7.67
C SER A 802 34.86 19.28 -8.42
N ALA A 803 35.49 20.08 -9.30
CA ALA A 803 34.82 21.11 -10.10
C ALA A 803 34.31 20.60 -11.49
N GLY A 804 34.72 19.40 -11.92
CA GLY A 804 34.44 18.87 -13.26
C GLY A 804 33.44 17.70 -13.33
N GLY A 805 32.87 17.27 -12.21
CA GLY A 805 32.14 16.00 -12.15
C GLY A 805 30.61 16.12 -12.10
N SER A 806 29.96 16.72 -13.13
CA SER A 806 28.54 16.48 -13.40
C SER A 806 28.32 15.40 -14.47
N GLY A 807 29.21 14.41 -14.51
CA GLY A 807 29.01 13.17 -15.26
C GLY A 807 28.47 12.10 -14.31
N ALA A 808 27.19 11.82 -14.36
CA ALA A 808 26.63 10.63 -13.71
C ALA A 808 27.42 9.40 -14.21
N PRO A 809 27.82 8.47 -13.33
CA PRO A 809 28.33 7.21 -13.83
C PRO A 809 27.20 6.51 -14.57
N ALA A 810 27.29 6.44 -15.88
CA ALA A 810 26.48 5.54 -16.69
C ALA A 810 26.85 4.12 -16.26
N GLY A 811 25.95 3.44 -15.61
CA GLY A 811 26.17 2.04 -15.21
C GLY A 811 25.28 1.59 -14.06
N ALA A 812 24.00 1.91 -14.07
CA ALA A 812 23.04 1.01 -13.47
C ALA A 812 22.91 -0.18 -14.43
N PHE A 813 23.70 -1.22 -14.20
CA PHE A 813 23.46 -2.51 -14.84
C PHE A 813 22.12 -3.02 -14.32
N PRO A 814 21.18 -3.37 -15.21
CA PRO A 814 19.99 -4.08 -14.78
C PRO A 814 20.46 -5.44 -14.25
N PHE A 815 20.11 -5.74 -13.02
CA PHE A 815 20.25 -7.10 -12.49
C PHE A 815 19.44 -8.04 -13.38
N PRO A 816 19.96 -9.17 -13.80
CA PRO A 816 19.11 -10.25 -14.27
C PRO A 816 18.24 -10.69 -13.08
N ARG A 817 16.96 -10.66 -13.29
CA ARG A 817 15.92 -11.09 -12.35
C ARG A 817 15.93 -12.62 -12.23
#